data_a76dc81cf36d4c03ddb8e517384691a3
#
_entry.id   a76dc81cf36d4c03ddb8e517384691a3
#
_cell.length_a   1.000
_cell.length_b   1.000
_cell.length_c   1.000
_cell.angle_alpha   90.00
_cell.angle_beta   90.00
_cell.angle_gamma   90.00
#
_symmetry.space_group_name_H-M   'P 1'
#
loop_
_entity.id
_entity.type
_entity.pdbx_description
1 polymer ?
#
loop_
_entity_poly.entity_id
_entity_poly.type
_entity_poly.pdbx_seq_one_letter_code
_entity_poly.pdbx_strand_id
1 'polypeptide(L)'
;MKSLFLERLHSPERPVIVFDGAMGTNLQVQNLTAEDFGGKEYEGCNEYLVHTKPEAVKIVHRGFLEAGSDVIETDTFGGTSIVLAEYDLADKAYYLNKIAAQLAKEVATEYSTPEKPRFVAGSMGPGTKLPTLGHIDYDTLEAAFTEQAEGLFDGGVDLFIVETCQDVLQIKAALNGIENIFKKKGERRPIMVSVTMEAFGTMLVGSEISAALTILEPYSIDILGLNCATGPDLMKEHIRYLSEHSRFVVSCIPNAGLPENVGGQAHYKLTPVELKMALMHFIEDLGVQVIGGCCGTRPDHIKALAEISQTLKPKQRQPQLISSAASIYGIQTYEQENSFLIIGERLNASGSKKCRDLLNAEDWDGLVALAKSQVKEGAQILDVNVDYVGRDGVRDMHELVSRLVTNVNLPLMLDSTEWQKMEAGLKVAGGKCLLNSTNYEDGEERFLKVLELAKKYGAGVVVGTIDEEGMARTAEKKFEIAKRAYNDAINYGIPAHELFFDTLALPISTGIEEDRENGKATVESIRRIREELPGCHIALGVSNISFGLNPAARQVLNSVFLHECMEVGLDSAIVSASKILPLAKIEPEYQEICRKLIYDQRQFEGDVCVYDPLTELTQLFEGKTTKQDRAVTKNMPIEERLKQHIIDGERIGLEEALGVALEKYPPLDIINIYLLEGMKVVGELFGSGQMQLPFVLQSAQTMKAAVAYLEPYMEKEDANGSGKGTFLIATVKGDVHDIGKNLVDIILSNNGYKVVNLGIKQPVDNIISAYREHNADCIAMSGLLVKSTAFMKENLEVFNKEGISVPVILGGAALTPKFVYDDCQNTYKGKVVYGKDAFSDLNFMDRLMPAKTSKKWDDCQGFLEEYAKENEFFGNGKIKSETVTPEKPKSEGENQQPATPLEVDSRRSEVVEVNIERPTPPFWGTKVLQPEDIPLEEVFWYLDLQSLFAGQWQFRKPKDQSREEYDAFLAETVYPILDE
;
A
#
# COMPACT_ATOMS: atom_id res chain seq x y z
N MET A 1 18.69 -15.35 29.66
CA MET A 1 18.05 -16.69 29.83
C MET A 1 17.35 -17.09 28.54
N LYS A 2 17.29 -18.43 28.22
CA LYS A 2 16.42 -18.85 27.10
C LYS A 2 14.96 -18.61 27.48
N SER A 3 14.18 -17.97 26.65
CA SER A 3 12.74 -17.73 26.89
C SER A 3 11.97 -19.03 26.72
N LEU A 4 11.38 -19.53 27.82
CA LEU A 4 10.52 -20.72 27.80
C LEU A 4 9.31 -20.54 26.85
N PHE A 5 8.81 -19.30 26.70
CA PHE A 5 7.75 -18.96 25.74
C PHE A 5 8.20 -19.19 24.31
N LEU A 6 9.41 -18.71 23.91
CA LEU A 6 9.95 -18.94 22.56
C LEU A 6 10.24 -20.42 22.30
N GLU A 7 10.72 -21.16 23.29
CA GLU A 7 10.92 -22.59 23.17
C GLU A 7 9.60 -23.31 22.88
N ARG A 8 8.49 -22.89 23.51
CA ARG A 8 7.17 -23.42 23.23
C ARG A 8 6.64 -22.96 21.86
N LEU A 9 6.77 -21.67 21.53
CA LEU A 9 6.30 -21.07 20.27
C LEU A 9 6.94 -21.75 19.04
N HIS A 10 8.24 -22.00 19.11
CA HIS A 10 9.02 -22.63 18.03
C HIS A 10 9.21 -24.14 18.17
N SER A 11 8.47 -24.76 19.09
CA SER A 11 8.51 -26.21 19.24
C SER A 11 8.18 -26.92 17.93
N PRO A 12 8.89 -28.02 17.57
CA PRO A 12 8.57 -28.84 16.39
C PRO A 12 7.12 -29.35 16.36
N GLU A 13 6.50 -29.45 17.54
CA GLU A 13 5.09 -29.86 17.64
C GLU A 13 4.12 -28.77 17.17
N ARG A 14 4.60 -27.51 17.08
CA ARG A 14 3.80 -26.32 16.67
C ARG A 14 2.49 -26.25 17.46
N PRO A 15 2.52 -26.09 18.78
CA PRO A 15 1.31 -25.98 19.55
C PRO A 15 0.57 -24.68 19.20
N VAL A 16 -0.76 -24.74 19.21
CA VAL A 16 -1.59 -23.55 19.24
C VAL A 16 -1.48 -22.95 20.63
N ILE A 17 -1.14 -21.65 20.71
CA ILE A 17 -1.03 -20.90 21.96
C ILE A 17 -2.28 -20.07 22.15
N VAL A 18 -2.92 -20.20 23.31
CA VAL A 18 -4.17 -19.53 23.64
C VAL A 18 -3.92 -18.37 24.57
N PHE A 19 -4.16 -17.15 24.12
CA PHE A 19 -4.24 -15.95 24.93
C PHE A 19 -5.58 -15.89 25.67
N ASP A 20 -5.67 -15.00 26.62
CA ASP A 20 -6.89 -14.73 27.35
C ASP A 20 -7.92 -13.92 26.55
N GLY A 21 -8.89 -13.34 27.21
CA GLY A 21 -9.93 -12.49 26.64
C GLY A 21 -9.93 -11.10 27.24
N ALA A 22 -10.99 -10.34 26.95
CA ALA A 22 -11.09 -8.93 27.27
C ALA A 22 -11.01 -8.62 28.77
N MET A 23 -9.97 -7.94 29.22
CA MET A 23 -9.85 -7.44 30.60
C MET A 23 -11.02 -6.49 30.93
N GLY A 24 -11.20 -5.42 30.18
CA GLY A 24 -12.23 -4.39 30.45
C GLY A 24 -13.66 -4.96 30.49
N THR A 25 -14.04 -5.81 29.52
CA THR A 25 -15.37 -6.45 29.52
C THR A 25 -15.62 -7.27 30.79
N ASN A 26 -14.61 -7.98 31.30
CA ASN A 26 -14.73 -8.83 32.46
C ASN A 26 -14.60 -8.05 33.80
N LEU A 27 -13.99 -6.88 33.80
CA LEU A 27 -14.07 -5.94 34.91
C LEU A 27 -15.47 -5.29 35.02
N GLN A 28 -16.05 -4.87 33.88
CA GLN A 28 -17.39 -4.26 33.85
C GLN A 28 -18.48 -5.15 34.45
N VAL A 29 -18.43 -6.48 34.24
CA VAL A 29 -19.42 -7.41 34.81
C VAL A 29 -19.35 -7.54 36.33
N GLN A 30 -18.26 -7.07 36.97
CA GLN A 30 -18.13 -7.06 38.41
C GLN A 30 -18.87 -5.90 39.08
N ASN A 31 -19.44 -4.96 38.32
CA ASN A 31 -20.18 -3.78 38.80
C ASN A 31 -19.38 -2.96 39.83
N LEU A 32 -18.13 -2.66 39.49
CA LEU A 32 -17.24 -1.86 40.34
C LEU A 32 -17.77 -0.44 40.51
N THR A 33 -17.57 0.11 41.72
CA THR A 33 -18.04 1.45 42.07
C THR A 33 -16.87 2.44 42.08
N ALA A 34 -17.17 3.75 42.11
CA ALA A 34 -16.14 4.77 42.19
C ALA A 34 -15.21 4.58 43.41
N GLU A 35 -15.72 4.02 44.54
CA GLU A 35 -14.88 3.70 45.72
C GLU A 35 -13.87 2.59 45.41
N ASP A 36 -14.24 1.62 44.58
CA ASP A 36 -13.34 0.53 44.13
C ASP A 36 -12.18 1.05 43.31
N PHE A 37 -12.42 2.13 42.54
CA PHE A 37 -11.39 2.83 41.77
C PHE A 37 -10.54 3.80 42.65
N GLY A 38 -10.90 3.97 43.94
CA GLY A 38 -10.20 4.89 44.86
C GLY A 38 -10.73 6.31 44.89
N GLY A 39 -11.84 6.59 44.18
CA GLY A 39 -12.49 7.90 44.16
C GLY A 39 -13.19 8.13 42.79
N LYS A 40 -14.08 9.09 42.80
CA LYS A 40 -14.84 9.44 41.57
C LYS A 40 -13.93 9.96 40.45
N GLU A 41 -12.83 10.60 40.82
CA GLU A 41 -11.82 11.14 39.91
C GLU A 41 -11.05 10.04 39.13
N TYR A 42 -11.03 8.81 39.68
CA TYR A 42 -10.37 7.64 39.05
C TYR A 42 -11.35 6.65 38.44
N GLU A 43 -12.65 6.92 38.52
CA GLU A 43 -13.68 6.02 37.95
C GLU A 43 -13.45 5.79 36.45
N GLY A 44 -13.28 4.54 36.06
CA GLY A 44 -12.98 4.16 34.68
C GLY A 44 -11.51 3.96 34.35
N CYS A 45 -10.58 4.34 35.24
CA CYS A 45 -9.15 4.01 35.12
C CYS A 45 -8.90 2.56 35.55
N ASN A 46 -9.05 1.60 34.64
CA ASN A 46 -8.87 0.18 34.98
C ASN A 46 -7.46 -0.12 35.49
N GLU A 47 -6.45 0.52 34.93
CA GLU A 47 -5.04 0.36 35.30
C GLU A 47 -4.79 0.72 36.76
N TYR A 48 -5.62 1.58 37.37
CA TYR A 48 -5.49 1.94 38.77
C TYR A 48 -6.07 0.89 39.72
N LEU A 49 -6.92 -0.04 39.24
CA LEU A 49 -7.47 -1.14 40.02
C LEU A 49 -6.39 -2.09 40.55
N VAL A 50 -5.26 -2.21 39.87
CA VAL A 50 -4.13 -3.03 40.37
C VAL A 50 -3.59 -2.51 41.71
N HIS A 51 -3.83 -1.24 42.01
CA HIS A 51 -3.48 -0.60 43.27
C HIS A 51 -4.65 -0.56 44.25
N THR A 52 -5.83 -0.12 43.82
CA THR A 52 -6.98 0.14 44.68
C THR A 52 -7.78 -1.12 44.98
N LYS A 53 -7.96 -1.99 44.01
CA LYS A 53 -8.72 -3.24 44.18
C LYS A 53 -8.10 -4.43 43.37
N PRO A 54 -6.89 -4.84 43.71
CA PRO A 54 -6.15 -5.87 43.00
C PRO A 54 -6.92 -7.20 42.82
N GLU A 55 -7.78 -7.54 43.79
CA GLU A 55 -8.58 -8.77 43.70
C GLU A 55 -9.56 -8.78 42.54
N ALA A 56 -10.07 -7.61 42.11
CA ALA A 56 -10.94 -7.51 40.91
C ALA A 56 -10.19 -7.93 39.65
N VAL A 57 -8.94 -7.55 39.50
CA VAL A 57 -8.07 -7.92 38.37
C VAL A 57 -7.67 -9.41 38.49
N LYS A 58 -7.32 -9.89 39.69
CA LYS A 58 -7.00 -11.30 39.92
C LYS A 58 -8.16 -12.25 39.58
N ILE A 59 -9.42 -11.85 39.83
CA ILE A 59 -10.62 -12.61 39.45
C ILE A 59 -10.65 -12.82 37.93
N VAL A 60 -10.37 -11.79 37.14
CA VAL A 60 -10.34 -11.90 35.68
C VAL A 60 -9.23 -12.85 35.24
N HIS A 61 -8.02 -12.68 35.74
CA HIS A 61 -6.88 -13.56 35.41
C HIS A 61 -7.17 -15.04 35.74
N ARG A 62 -7.70 -15.30 36.96
CA ARG A 62 -8.08 -16.68 37.33
C ARG A 62 -9.14 -17.25 36.40
N GLY A 63 -10.17 -16.48 36.07
CA GLY A 63 -11.23 -16.92 35.18
C GLY A 63 -10.72 -17.39 33.82
N PHE A 64 -9.75 -16.68 33.25
CA PHE A 64 -9.14 -17.07 31.97
C PHE A 64 -8.16 -18.24 32.11
N LEU A 65 -7.37 -18.30 33.16
CA LEU A 65 -6.46 -19.44 33.41
C LEU A 65 -7.24 -20.73 33.68
N GLU A 66 -8.35 -20.66 34.41
CA GLU A 66 -9.28 -21.78 34.62
C GLU A 66 -9.95 -22.23 33.31
N ALA A 67 -10.27 -21.27 32.41
CA ALA A 67 -10.78 -21.56 31.08
C ALA A 67 -9.73 -22.25 30.18
N GLY A 68 -8.43 -22.13 30.51
CA GLY A 68 -7.35 -22.84 29.85
C GLY A 68 -6.35 -22.01 29.08
N SER A 69 -6.37 -20.67 29.19
CA SER A 69 -5.37 -19.79 28.56
C SER A 69 -3.94 -20.20 28.87
N ASP A 70 -3.07 -20.16 27.88
CA ASP A 70 -1.62 -20.34 28.06
C ASP A 70 -0.95 -19.03 28.49
N VAL A 71 -1.50 -17.89 28.01
CA VAL A 71 -0.98 -16.53 28.25
C VAL A 71 -2.11 -15.67 28.79
N ILE A 72 -1.83 -14.84 29.79
CA ILE A 72 -2.70 -13.75 30.24
C ILE A 72 -2.02 -12.40 30.05
N GLU A 73 -2.80 -11.38 29.71
CA GLU A 73 -2.33 -10.01 29.53
C GLU A 73 -2.45 -9.21 30.82
N THR A 74 -1.49 -8.31 31.06
CA THR A 74 -1.54 -7.42 32.24
C THR A 74 -2.63 -6.35 32.06
N ASP A 75 -3.18 -5.85 33.16
CA ASP A 75 -4.13 -4.72 33.18
C ASP A 75 -3.37 -3.39 33.07
N THR A 76 -2.76 -3.17 31.90
CA THR A 76 -1.85 -2.03 31.62
C THR A 76 -2.06 -1.44 30.22
N PHE A 77 -3.20 -1.68 29.59
CA PHE A 77 -3.51 -1.22 28.23
C PHE A 77 -3.33 0.31 28.09
N GLY A 78 -3.86 1.09 29.03
CA GLY A 78 -3.67 2.53 29.14
C GLY A 78 -2.55 2.96 30.08
N GLY A 79 -1.56 2.10 30.31
CA GLY A 79 -0.53 2.26 31.35
C GLY A 79 0.59 3.27 31.05
N THR A 80 0.54 4.04 29.96
CA THR A 80 1.51 5.10 29.67
C THR A 80 1.27 6.33 30.54
N SER A 81 2.32 7.09 30.88
CA SER A 81 2.21 8.36 31.60
C SER A 81 1.29 9.36 30.89
N ILE A 82 1.18 9.28 29.54
CA ILE A 82 0.31 10.12 28.70
C ILE A 82 -1.18 9.84 28.97
N VAL A 83 -1.58 8.57 29.01
CA VAL A 83 -2.98 8.20 29.30
C VAL A 83 -3.31 8.40 30.77
N LEU A 84 -2.41 8.01 31.65
CA LEU A 84 -2.58 8.17 33.11
C LEU A 84 -2.65 9.64 33.53
N ALA A 85 -2.09 10.57 32.76
CA ALA A 85 -2.23 12.01 32.97
C ALA A 85 -3.68 12.49 32.92
N GLU A 86 -4.58 11.78 32.20
CA GLU A 86 -6.00 12.10 32.15
C GLU A 86 -6.70 11.89 33.50
N TYR A 87 -6.07 11.14 34.40
CA TYR A 87 -6.49 10.86 35.79
C TYR A 87 -5.53 11.44 36.83
N ASP A 88 -4.65 12.37 36.47
CA ASP A 88 -3.60 12.92 37.37
C ASP A 88 -2.67 11.83 37.96
N LEU A 89 -2.45 10.72 37.24
CA LEU A 89 -1.65 9.57 37.67
C LEU A 89 -0.36 9.38 36.84
N ALA A 90 0.05 10.38 36.05
CA ALA A 90 1.22 10.27 35.17
C ALA A 90 2.50 9.80 35.89
N ASP A 91 2.75 10.31 37.09
CA ASP A 91 3.91 9.98 37.91
C ASP A 91 3.91 8.53 38.44
N LYS A 92 2.82 7.81 38.29
CA LYS A 92 2.66 6.42 38.72
C LYS A 92 2.82 5.39 37.59
N ALA A 93 3.10 5.81 36.35
CA ALA A 93 3.15 4.91 35.21
C ALA A 93 4.08 3.71 35.46
N TYR A 94 5.35 3.93 35.78
CA TYR A 94 6.27 2.84 36.09
C TYR A 94 5.74 1.93 37.22
N TYR A 95 5.24 2.50 38.32
CA TYR A 95 4.76 1.77 39.48
C TYR A 95 3.56 0.88 39.14
N LEU A 96 2.54 1.43 38.47
CA LEU A 96 1.31 0.69 38.09
C LEU A 96 1.62 -0.46 37.17
N ASN A 97 2.42 -0.23 36.11
CA ASN A 97 2.83 -1.28 35.19
C ASN A 97 3.59 -2.41 35.89
N LYS A 98 4.47 -2.05 36.84
CA LYS A 98 5.24 -3.05 37.59
C LYS A 98 4.36 -3.90 38.50
N ILE A 99 3.46 -3.30 39.26
CA ILE A 99 2.59 -4.06 40.15
C ILE A 99 1.56 -4.88 39.39
N ALA A 100 1.05 -4.38 38.26
CA ALA A 100 0.15 -5.13 37.37
C ALA A 100 0.83 -6.40 36.85
N ALA A 101 2.06 -6.28 36.36
CA ALA A 101 2.85 -7.44 35.93
C ALA A 101 3.13 -8.42 37.04
N GLN A 102 3.48 -7.94 38.25
CA GLN A 102 3.69 -8.79 39.44
C GLN A 102 2.42 -9.55 39.84
N LEU A 103 1.27 -8.86 39.79
CA LEU A 103 -0.03 -9.43 40.13
C LEU A 103 -0.42 -10.54 39.13
N ALA A 104 -0.28 -10.26 37.83
CA ALA A 104 -0.52 -11.27 36.78
C ALA A 104 0.44 -12.46 36.93
N LYS A 105 1.71 -12.22 37.26
CA LYS A 105 2.72 -13.26 37.45
C LYS A 105 2.44 -14.13 38.67
N GLU A 106 1.95 -13.55 39.77
CA GLU A 106 1.50 -14.28 40.97
C GLU A 106 0.38 -15.28 40.58
N VAL A 107 -0.67 -14.79 39.92
CA VAL A 107 -1.81 -15.63 39.50
C VAL A 107 -1.39 -16.68 38.44
N ALA A 108 -0.59 -16.32 37.46
CA ALA A 108 -0.09 -17.27 36.47
C ALA A 108 0.72 -18.39 37.09
N THR A 109 1.47 -18.09 38.14
CA THR A 109 2.27 -19.10 38.88
C THR A 109 1.39 -20.10 39.63
N GLU A 110 0.24 -19.68 40.17
CA GLU A 110 -0.73 -20.57 40.81
C GLU A 110 -1.23 -21.68 39.89
N TYR A 111 -1.36 -21.38 38.56
CA TYR A 111 -1.90 -22.31 37.57
C TYR A 111 -0.83 -22.95 36.67
N SER A 112 0.44 -22.61 36.87
CA SER A 112 1.54 -23.10 36.02
C SER A 112 2.02 -24.47 36.54
N THR A 113 2.19 -25.42 35.59
CA THR A 113 2.86 -26.70 35.86
C THR A 113 3.99 -26.91 34.84
N PRO A 114 4.93 -27.84 35.11
CA PRO A 114 5.97 -28.15 34.13
C PRO A 114 5.43 -28.58 32.77
N GLU A 115 4.29 -29.26 32.71
CA GLU A 115 3.65 -29.74 31.50
C GLU A 115 2.83 -28.64 30.81
N LYS A 116 2.29 -27.71 31.57
CA LYS A 116 1.47 -26.60 31.11
C LYS A 116 1.90 -25.28 31.74
N PRO A 117 3.05 -24.74 31.36
CA PRO A 117 3.49 -23.43 31.85
C PRO A 117 2.53 -22.32 31.41
N ARG A 118 2.35 -21.33 32.30
CA ARG A 118 1.54 -20.14 32.04
C ARG A 118 2.45 -18.93 31.91
N PHE A 119 2.11 -18.05 31.01
CA PHE A 119 2.92 -16.88 30.68
C PHE A 119 2.13 -15.59 30.90
N VAL A 120 2.87 -14.50 31.08
CA VAL A 120 2.32 -13.16 31.24
C VAL A 120 2.83 -12.27 30.12
N ALA A 121 1.91 -11.71 29.35
CA ALA A 121 2.16 -10.70 28.33
C ALA A 121 1.94 -9.29 28.93
N GLY A 122 2.94 -8.44 28.81
CA GLY A 122 2.83 -7.04 29.19
C GLY A 122 2.08 -6.26 28.13
N SER A 123 0.82 -5.90 28.41
CA SER A 123 -0.04 -5.15 27.50
C SER A 123 0.40 -3.70 27.37
N MET A 124 0.60 -3.23 26.14
CA MET A 124 0.95 -1.87 25.75
C MET A 124 0.00 -1.41 24.65
N GLY A 125 -1.07 -0.72 25.04
CA GLY A 125 -2.07 -0.22 24.10
C GLY A 125 -1.68 1.09 23.40
N PRO A 126 -2.51 1.58 22.46
CA PRO A 126 -2.17 2.70 21.58
C PRO A 126 -2.14 4.07 22.26
N GLY A 127 -2.76 4.21 23.41
CA GLY A 127 -2.99 5.53 24.04
C GLY A 127 -4.01 6.38 23.24
N THR A 128 -4.07 7.67 23.59
CA THR A 128 -5.09 8.61 23.07
C THR A 128 -4.54 9.60 22.04
N LYS A 129 -3.26 9.50 21.67
CA LYS A 129 -2.57 10.44 20.78
C LYS A 129 -2.04 9.73 19.53
N LEU A 130 -2.29 10.30 18.35
CA LEU A 130 -1.82 9.78 17.07
C LEU A 130 -0.64 10.64 16.58
N PRO A 131 0.60 10.13 16.61
CA PRO A 131 1.78 10.90 16.21
C PRO A 131 1.78 11.25 14.71
N THR A 132 1.26 10.37 13.84
CA THR A 132 1.13 10.66 12.40
C THR A 132 0.27 11.90 12.12
N LEU A 133 -0.69 12.23 13.00
CA LEU A 133 -1.53 13.43 12.92
C LEU A 133 -0.97 14.62 13.73
N GLY A 134 0.24 14.49 14.26
CA GLY A 134 0.88 15.56 15.03
C GLY A 134 0.29 15.82 16.42
N HIS A 135 -0.49 14.85 16.98
CA HIS A 135 -1.07 15.00 18.32
C HIS A 135 -0.01 14.95 19.43
N ILE A 136 1.14 14.37 19.16
CA ILE A 136 2.28 14.22 20.04
C ILE A 136 3.54 14.03 19.22
N ASP A 137 4.68 14.53 19.72
CA ASP A 137 5.97 14.27 19.09
C ASP A 137 6.48 12.85 19.41
N TYR A 138 7.31 12.35 18.51
CA TYR A 138 7.82 10.98 18.55
C TYR A 138 8.64 10.70 19.82
N ASP A 139 9.53 11.62 20.20
CA ASP A 139 10.46 11.41 21.33
C ASP A 139 9.70 11.35 22.66
N THR A 140 8.70 12.20 22.85
CA THR A 140 7.82 12.17 24.03
C THR A 140 7.05 10.86 24.10
N LEU A 141 6.55 10.38 22.97
CA LEU A 141 5.81 9.11 22.90
C LEU A 141 6.75 7.89 23.17
N GLU A 142 7.94 7.87 22.55
CA GLU A 142 8.95 6.84 22.77
C GLU A 142 9.37 6.80 24.25
N ALA A 143 9.54 7.96 24.91
CA ALA A 143 9.88 8.05 26.32
C ALA A 143 8.78 7.48 27.23
N ALA A 144 7.51 7.77 26.95
CA ALA A 144 6.37 7.25 27.70
C ALA A 144 6.25 5.72 27.56
N PHE A 145 6.43 5.18 26.37
CA PHE A 145 6.48 3.72 26.16
C PHE A 145 7.71 3.07 26.81
N THR A 146 8.86 3.77 26.84
CA THR A 146 10.05 3.29 27.54
C THR A 146 9.78 3.12 29.03
N GLU A 147 9.13 4.10 29.68
CA GLU A 147 8.75 4.03 31.09
C GLU A 147 7.77 2.88 31.36
N GLN A 148 6.75 2.71 30.53
CA GLN A 148 5.81 1.60 30.62
C GLN A 148 6.52 0.26 30.49
N ALA A 149 7.36 0.10 29.47
CA ALA A 149 8.12 -1.12 29.21
C ALA A 149 9.08 -1.44 30.38
N GLU A 150 9.68 -0.44 31.00
CA GLU A 150 10.54 -0.64 32.18
C GLU A 150 9.75 -1.20 33.36
N GLY A 151 8.58 -0.65 33.65
CA GLY A 151 7.69 -1.16 34.69
C GLY A 151 7.28 -2.61 34.44
N LEU A 152 6.83 -2.93 33.24
CA LEU A 152 6.46 -4.28 32.85
C LEU A 152 7.63 -5.27 32.91
N PHE A 153 8.81 -4.86 32.44
CA PHE A 153 10.03 -5.68 32.52
C PHE A 153 10.40 -6.01 33.96
N ASP A 154 10.44 -5.02 34.83
CA ASP A 154 10.81 -5.17 36.23
C ASP A 154 9.72 -5.88 37.07
N GLY A 155 8.48 -5.86 36.57
CA GLY A 155 7.35 -6.65 37.08
C GLY A 155 7.43 -8.14 36.72
N GLY A 156 8.22 -8.51 35.71
CA GLY A 156 8.54 -9.90 35.40
C GLY A 156 7.66 -10.51 34.30
N VAL A 157 7.15 -9.74 33.34
CA VAL A 157 6.42 -10.27 32.15
C VAL A 157 7.28 -11.23 31.35
N ASP A 158 6.71 -12.24 30.74
CA ASP A 158 7.42 -13.21 29.91
C ASP A 158 7.60 -12.70 28.47
N LEU A 159 6.70 -11.85 27.97
CA LEU A 159 6.74 -11.21 26.67
C LEU A 159 6.04 -9.85 26.73
N PHE A 160 6.25 -9.03 25.71
CA PHE A 160 5.53 -7.78 25.49
C PHE A 160 4.50 -7.96 24.38
N ILE A 161 3.33 -7.32 24.51
CA ILE A 161 2.36 -7.18 23.43
C ILE A 161 2.06 -5.70 23.19
N VAL A 162 2.39 -5.24 21.99
CA VAL A 162 1.99 -3.93 21.49
C VAL A 162 0.70 -4.15 20.70
N GLU A 163 -0.43 -3.75 21.26
CA GLU A 163 -1.74 -4.18 20.79
C GLU A 163 -2.69 -3.04 20.45
N THR A 164 -3.71 -3.36 19.66
CA THR A 164 -4.83 -2.46 19.28
C THR A 164 -4.34 -1.18 18.60
N CYS A 165 -3.13 -1.20 18.03
CA CYS A 165 -2.52 -0.04 17.45
C CYS A 165 -3.20 0.37 16.16
N GLN A 166 -3.44 1.67 16.04
CA GLN A 166 -4.19 2.30 14.95
C GLN A 166 -3.30 3.23 14.09
N ASP A 167 -2.05 3.44 14.50
CA ASP A 167 -1.06 4.29 13.86
C ASP A 167 0.31 3.58 13.87
N VAL A 168 0.86 3.34 12.67
CA VAL A 168 2.14 2.62 12.54
C VAL A 168 3.33 3.37 13.17
N LEU A 169 3.30 4.70 13.20
CA LEU A 169 4.35 5.48 13.86
C LEU A 169 4.31 5.30 15.38
N GLN A 170 3.12 5.10 15.94
CA GLN A 170 2.91 4.75 17.34
C GLN A 170 3.53 3.38 17.68
N ILE A 171 3.35 2.39 16.80
CA ILE A 171 3.97 1.07 16.97
C ILE A 171 5.49 1.19 16.96
N LYS A 172 6.06 1.98 16.05
CA LYS A 172 7.52 2.21 16.01
C LYS A 172 8.05 2.80 17.32
N ALA A 173 7.32 3.78 17.90
CA ALA A 173 7.70 4.38 19.17
C ALA A 173 7.65 3.36 20.33
N ALA A 174 6.62 2.51 20.36
CA ALA A 174 6.50 1.46 21.38
C ALA A 174 7.62 0.41 21.24
N LEU A 175 7.92 -0.04 20.02
CA LEU A 175 9.01 -1.00 19.77
C LEU A 175 10.37 -0.43 20.17
N ASN A 176 10.64 0.84 19.86
CA ASN A 176 11.87 1.51 20.25
C ASN A 176 11.94 1.70 21.78
N GLY A 177 10.81 2.01 22.43
CA GLY A 177 10.73 2.04 23.90
C GLY A 177 11.08 0.71 24.55
N ILE A 178 10.57 -0.40 24.03
CA ILE A 178 10.91 -1.76 24.49
C ILE A 178 12.40 -2.06 24.25
N GLU A 179 12.91 -1.73 23.06
CA GLU A 179 14.31 -1.98 22.71
C GLU A 179 15.28 -1.17 23.58
N ASN A 180 14.92 0.06 23.97
CA ASN A 180 15.69 0.85 24.94
C ASN A 180 15.83 0.11 26.30
N ILE A 181 14.77 -0.55 26.74
CA ILE A 181 14.82 -1.33 27.98
C ILE A 181 15.64 -2.60 27.80
N PHE A 182 15.55 -3.29 26.68
CA PHE A 182 16.39 -4.46 26.42
C PHE A 182 17.88 -4.11 26.43
N LYS A 183 18.26 -2.99 25.81
CA LYS A 183 19.64 -2.47 25.85
C LYS A 183 20.06 -2.12 27.28
N LYS A 184 19.19 -1.45 28.03
CA LYS A 184 19.45 -1.04 29.44
C LYS A 184 19.63 -2.26 30.37
N LYS A 185 18.81 -3.29 30.21
CA LYS A 185 18.78 -4.48 31.07
C LYS A 185 19.71 -5.61 30.59
N GLY A 186 20.16 -5.57 29.33
CA GLY A 186 20.99 -6.61 28.70
C GLY A 186 20.26 -7.95 28.49
N GLU A 187 18.93 -7.92 28.43
CA GLU A 187 18.08 -9.09 28.24
C GLU A 187 16.93 -8.76 27.30
N ARG A 188 16.75 -9.58 26.25
CA ARG A 188 15.62 -9.49 25.33
C ARG A 188 14.50 -10.44 25.75
N ARG A 189 13.26 -9.98 25.70
CA ARG A 189 12.05 -10.80 25.81
C ARG A 189 11.29 -10.81 24.46
N PRO A 190 10.46 -11.84 24.21
CA PRO A 190 9.64 -11.88 23.02
C PRO A 190 8.74 -10.67 22.89
N ILE A 191 8.48 -10.27 21.62
CA ILE A 191 7.59 -9.16 21.29
C ILE A 191 6.52 -9.68 20.35
N MET A 192 5.27 -9.41 20.71
CA MET A 192 4.10 -9.56 19.84
C MET A 192 3.60 -8.17 19.45
N VAL A 193 3.28 -8.01 18.18
CA VAL A 193 2.59 -6.82 17.67
C VAL A 193 1.24 -7.24 17.13
N SER A 194 0.21 -6.53 17.57
CA SER A 194 -1.16 -6.78 17.15
C SER A 194 -1.80 -5.48 16.66
N VAL A 195 -2.00 -5.37 15.35
CA VAL A 195 -2.59 -4.18 14.74
C VAL A 195 -4.11 -4.29 14.70
N THR A 196 -4.79 -3.17 14.63
CA THR A 196 -6.25 -3.12 14.56
C THR A 196 -6.70 -2.65 13.20
N MET A 197 -7.49 -3.49 12.53
CA MET A 197 -8.09 -3.19 11.23
C MET A 197 -9.57 -2.87 11.41
N GLU A 198 -9.95 -1.65 11.06
CA GLU A 198 -11.33 -1.19 11.15
C GLU A 198 -12.24 -1.90 10.14
N ALA A 199 -13.55 -1.80 10.33
CA ALA A 199 -14.52 -2.43 9.43
C ALA A 199 -14.41 -1.98 7.97
N PHE A 200 -13.80 -0.82 7.71
CA PHE A 200 -13.53 -0.34 6.36
C PHE A 200 -12.24 -0.92 5.74
N GLY A 201 -11.51 -1.75 6.45
CA GLY A 201 -10.40 -2.57 5.92
C GLY A 201 -9.01 -1.97 6.01
N THR A 202 -8.83 -0.87 6.75
CA THR A 202 -7.51 -0.29 7.06
C THR A 202 -7.41 0.03 8.55
N MET A 203 -6.22 0.32 9.04
CA MET A 203 -6.04 0.96 10.35
C MET A 203 -6.68 2.35 10.34
N LEU A 204 -6.91 2.96 11.49
CA LEU A 204 -7.58 4.26 11.63
C LEU A 204 -6.95 5.37 10.78
N VAL A 205 -5.62 5.42 10.71
CA VAL A 205 -4.89 6.40 9.89
C VAL A 205 -4.81 6.03 8.39
N GLY A 206 -5.46 4.96 7.96
CA GLY A 206 -5.57 4.54 6.57
C GLY A 206 -4.57 3.47 6.13
N SER A 207 -3.77 2.90 7.03
CA SER A 207 -2.77 1.88 6.68
C SER A 207 -3.43 0.54 6.36
N GLU A 208 -3.10 -0.02 5.19
CA GLU A 208 -3.45 -1.39 4.83
C GLU A 208 -2.58 -2.41 5.58
N ILE A 209 -3.05 -3.65 5.65
CA ILE A 209 -2.27 -4.73 6.29
C ILE A 209 -0.94 -4.98 5.56
N SER A 210 -0.88 -4.78 4.26
CA SER A 210 0.33 -4.86 3.44
C SER A 210 1.36 -3.80 3.86
N ALA A 211 0.92 -2.57 4.07
CA ALA A 211 1.77 -1.49 4.56
C ALA A 211 2.23 -1.77 5.99
N ALA A 212 1.33 -2.17 6.89
CA ALA A 212 1.68 -2.51 8.27
C ALA A 212 2.73 -3.62 8.33
N LEU A 213 2.55 -4.71 7.56
CA LEU A 213 3.53 -5.79 7.48
C LEU A 213 4.90 -5.28 6.98
N THR A 214 4.92 -4.54 5.87
CA THR A 214 6.16 -4.02 5.27
C THR A 214 6.91 -3.06 6.21
N ILE A 215 6.17 -2.23 6.95
CA ILE A 215 6.75 -1.28 7.93
C ILE A 215 7.34 -2.03 9.13
N LEU A 216 6.70 -3.11 9.56
CA LEU A 216 7.10 -3.88 10.75
C LEU A 216 8.12 -4.98 10.44
N GLU A 217 8.26 -5.39 9.19
CA GLU A 217 9.17 -6.46 8.76
C GLU A 217 10.62 -6.24 9.24
N PRO A 218 11.22 -5.03 9.18
CA PRO A 218 12.59 -4.82 9.63
C PRO A 218 12.81 -4.97 11.15
N TYR A 219 11.74 -4.95 11.95
CA TYR A 219 11.85 -5.01 13.41
C TYR A 219 12.03 -6.43 13.93
N SER A 220 12.68 -6.52 15.09
CA SER A 220 12.90 -7.79 15.80
C SER A 220 11.66 -8.17 16.62
N ILE A 221 10.55 -8.47 15.97
CA ILE A 221 9.33 -8.99 16.57
C ILE A 221 9.23 -10.51 16.36
N ASP A 222 8.47 -11.20 17.20
CA ASP A 222 8.34 -12.66 17.14
C ASP A 222 6.96 -13.08 16.61
N ILE A 223 5.91 -12.30 16.92
CA ILE A 223 4.53 -12.56 16.54
C ILE A 223 3.93 -11.28 15.95
N LEU A 224 3.21 -11.42 14.82
CA LEU A 224 2.44 -10.34 14.21
C LEU A 224 1.03 -10.81 13.92
N GLY A 225 0.04 -10.02 14.29
CA GLY A 225 -1.35 -10.36 14.01
C GLY A 225 -2.32 -9.22 14.20
N LEU A 226 -3.56 -9.60 14.43
CA LEU A 226 -4.69 -8.68 14.54
C LEU A 226 -5.44 -8.90 15.84
N ASN A 227 -5.90 -7.81 16.45
CA ASN A 227 -6.89 -7.86 17.51
C ASN A 227 -7.89 -6.71 17.41
N CYS A 228 -8.99 -6.84 18.12
CA CYS A 228 -10.00 -5.80 18.32
C CYS A 228 -10.69 -5.29 17.03
N ALA A 229 -11.44 -4.19 17.14
CA ALA A 229 -12.31 -3.53 16.16
C ALA A 229 -13.39 -4.42 15.54
N THR A 230 -13.03 -5.61 15.06
CA THR A 230 -13.95 -6.48 14.29
C THR A 230 -13.97 -7.92 14.81
N GLY A 231 -14.94 -8.70 14.33
CA GLY A 231 -14.97 -10.16 14.53
C GLY A 231 -14.12 -10.88 13.49
N PRO A 232 -14.01 -12.21 13.61
CA PRO A 232 -13.15 -13.04 12.77
C PRO A 232 -13.48 -12.95 11.28
N ASP A 233 -14.75 -12.78 10.91
CA ASP A 233 -15.16 -12.72 9.50
C ASP A 233 -14.51 -11.57 8.74
N LEU A 234 -14.42 -10.38 9.35
CA LEU A 234 -13.77 -9.21 8.76
C LEU A 234 -12.24 -9.27 8.84
N MET A 235 -11.68 -10.10 9.72
CA MET A 235 -10.22 -10.29 9.83
C MET A 235 -9.67 -11.29 8.80
N LYS A 236 -10.50 -12.13 8.22
CA LYS A 236 -10.10 -13.29 7.41
C LYS A 236 -9.08 -12.95 6.32
N GLU A 237 -9.36 -11.94 5.50
CA GLU A 237 -8.49 -11.61 4.37
C GLU A 237 -7.17 -10.96 4.83
N HIS A 238 -7.20 -10.19 5.91
CA HIS A 238 -5.99 -9.64 6.50
C HIS A 238 -5.10 -10.74 7.10
N ILE A 239 -5.69 -11.71 7.79
CA ILE A 239 -4.98 -12.90 8.30
C ILE A 239 -4.43 -13.75 7.17
N ARG A 240 -5.21 -13.92 6.07
CA ARG A 240 -4.71 -14.62 4.88
C ARG A 240 -3.47 -13.93 4.30
N TYR A 241 -3.50 -12.61 4.16
CA TYR A 241 -2.34 -11.84 3.68
C TYR A 241 -1.12 -12.03 4.59
N LEU A 242 -1.29 -11.96 5.91
CA LEU A 242 -0.20 -12.23 6.86
C LEU A 242 0.28 -13.69 6.76
N SER A 243 -0.61 -14.64 6.55
CA SER A 243 -0.25 -16.05 6.35
C SER A 243 0.63 -16.26 5.12
N GLU A 244 0.36 -15.54 4.03
CA GLU A 244 1.05 -15.70 2.76
C GLU A 244 2.38 -14.92 2.70
N HIS A 245 2.51 -13.81 3.45
CA HIS A 245 3.63 -12.89 3.28
C HIS A 245 4.46 -12.61 4.54
N SER A 246 3.93 -12.88 5.74
CA SER A 246 4.65 -12.58 6.99
C SER A 246 5.61 -13.71 7.39
N ARG A 247 6.87 -13.37 7.67
CA ARG A 247 7.83 -14.30 8.28
C ARG A 247 7.58 -14.58 9.75
N PHE A 248 6.81 -13.72 10.42
CA PHE A 248 6.50 -13.82 11.84
C PHE A 248 5.46 -14.90 12.10
N VAL A 249 5.38 -15.41 13.32
CA VAL A 249 4.24 -16.23 13.75
C VAL A 249 2.97 -15.36 13.68
N VAL A 250 1.89 -15.91 13.12
CA VAL A 250 0.64 -15.15 12.95
C VAL A 250 -0.29 -15.38 14.13
N SER A 251 -0.85 -14.26 14.64
CA SER A 251 -1.87 -14.26 15.69
C SER A 251 -3.20 -13.68 15.20
N CYS A 252 -4.30 -14.14 15.82
CA CYS A 252 -5.63 -13.61 15.61
C CYS A 252 -6.41 -13.59 16.92
N ILE A 253 -6.73 -12.39 17.41
CA ILE A 253 -7.40 -12.15 18.70
C ILE A 253 -8.63 -11.24 18.45
N PRO A 254 -9.71 -11.77 17.86
CA PRO A 254 -10.86 -10.98 17.46
C PRO A 254 -11.79 -10.63 18.62
N ASN A 255 -12.65 -9.63 18.39
CA ASN A 255 -13.82 -9.38 19.25
C ASN A 255 -14.83 -10.53 19.11
N ALA A 256 -15.71 -10.65 20.10
CA ALA A 256 -16.89 -11.52 20.01
C ALA A 256 -17.94 -10.95 19.01
N GLY A 257 -17.49 -10.60 17.81
CA GLY A 257 -18.26 -9.93 16.77
C GLY A 257 -18.21 -8.39 16.87
N LEU A 258 -19.01 -7.72 16.03
CA LEU A 258 -19.18 -6.27 16.12
C LEU A 258 -20.11 -5.93 17.30
N PRO A 259 -19.79 -4.88 18.08
CA PRO A 259 -20.68 -4.46 19.17
C PRO A 259 -21.96 -3.81 18.64
N GLU A 260 -23.08 -4.15 19.26
CA GLU A 260 -24.36 -3.45 19.08
C GLU A 260 -24.68 -2.67 20.36
N ASN A 261 -25.20 -1.47 20.18
CA ASN A 261 -25.63 -0.67 21.33
C ASN A 261 -27.03 -1.12 21.77
N VAL A 262 -27.12 -1.77 22.92
CA VAL A 262 -28.38 -2.20 23.53
C VAL A 262 -28.52 -1.50 24.89
N GLY A 263 -29.42 -0.54 24.97
CA GLY A 263 -29.67 0.20 26.21
C GLY A 263 -28.49 1.04 26.71
N GLY A 264 -27.61 1.51 25.81
CA GLY A 264 -26.40 2.28 26.14
C GLY A 264 -25.16 1.43 26.46
N GLN A 265 -25.27 0.10 26.39
CA GLN A 265 -24.17 -0.83 26.62
C GLN A 265 -23.79 -1.55 25.33
N ALA A 266 -22.48 -1.83 25.15
CA ALA A 266 -21.99 -2.64 24.04
C ALA A 266 -22.37 -4.13 24.25
N HIS A 267 -23.11 -4.68 23.33
CA HIS A 267 -23.52 -6.09 23.32
C HIS A 267 -22.85 -6.82 22.15
N TYR A 268 -22.19 -7.92 22.44
CA TYR A 268 -21.48 -8.76 21.48
C TYR A 268 -22.25 -10.06 21.25
N LYS A 269 -22.51 -10.42 19.98
CA LYS A 269 -23.39 -11.52 19.61
C LYS A 269 -22.70 -12.84 19.30
N LEU A 270 -21.39 -12.79 18.93
CA LEU A 270 -20.66 -13.99 18.53
C LEU A 270 -20.54 -14.95 19.70
N THR A 271 -21.04 -16.15 19.51
CA THR A 271 -21.01 -17.19 20.55
C THR A 271 -19.66 -17.90 20.64
N PRO A 272 -19.35 -18.57 21.77
CA PRO A 272 -18.13 -19.39 21.89
C PRO A 272 -17.98 -20.43 20.78
N VAL A 273 -19.08 -21.00 20.29
CA VAL A 273 -19.07 -22.02 19.22
C VAL A 273 -18.71 -21.39 17.89
N GLU A 274 -19.28 -20.26 17.55
CA GLU A 274 -19.00 -19.53 16.31
C GLU A 274 -17.56 -19.03 16.28
N LEU A 275 -17.06 -18.45 17.38
CA LEU A 275 -15.67 -18.03 17.51
C LEU A 275 -14.72 -19.23 17.32
N LYS A 276 -15.01 -20.36 17.97
CA LYS A 276 -14.27 -21.61 17.83
C LYS A 276 -14.21 -22.06 16.38
N MET A 277 -15.34 -22.10 15.67
CA MET A 277 -15.40 -22.53 14.26
C MET A 277 -14.59 -21.63 13.34
N ALA A 278 -14.67 -20.33 13.51
CA ALA A 278 -13.91 -19.38 12.72
C ALA A 278 -12.40 -19.53 12.91
N LEU A 279 -11.94 -19.65 14.16
CA LEU A 279 -10.51 -19.77 14.46
C LEU A 279 -9.95 -21.18 14.13
N MET A 280 -10.77 -22.23 14.09
CA MET A 280 -10.37 -23.54 13.55
C MET A 280 -9.90 -23.38 12.10
N HIS A 281 -10.68 -22.73 11.26
CA HIS A 281 -10.31 -22.47 9.87
C HIS A 281 -8.99 -21.68 9.77
N PHE A 282 -8.78 -20.68 10.62
CA PHE A 282 -7.53 -19.88 10.61
C PHE A 282 -6.31 -20.71 11.02
N ILE A 283 -6.47 -21.66 11.93
CA ILE A 283 -5.41 -22.60 12.35
C ILE A 283 -5.10 -23.60 11.22
N GLU A 284 -6.12 -24.28 10.71
CA GLU A 284 -5.96 -25.41 9.77
C GLU A 284 -5.61 -24.97 8.35
N ASP A 285 -6.19 -23.85 7.86
CA ASP A 285 -6.04 -23.41 6.49
C ASP A 285 -5.04 -22.26 6.34
N LEU A 286 -4.95 -21.35 7.32
CA LEU A 286 -4.07 -20.18 7.26
C LEU A 286 -2.83 -20.27 8.17
N GLY A 287 -2.73 -21.32 9.00
CA GLY A 287 -1.56 -21.55 9.85
C GLY A 287 -1.38 -20.52 10.98
N VAL A 288 -2.46 -19.92 11.46
CA VAL A 288 -2.46 -19.09 12.68
C VAL A 288 -2.08 -19.97 13.87
N GLN A 289 -1.08 -19.54 14.63
CA GLN A 289 -0.55 -20.30 15.76
C GLN A 289 -0.92 -19.71 17.12
N VAL A 290 -1.20 -18.41 17.17
CA VAL A 290 -1.60 -17.71 18.41
C VAL A 290 -3.04 -17.24 18.24
N ILE A 291 -3.91 -17.64 19.15
CA ILE A 291 -5.32 -17.30 19.15
C ILE A 291 -5.73 -16.79 20.53
N GLY A 292 -6.81 -16.03 20.59
CA GLY A 292 -7.38 -15.51 21.83
C GLY A 292 -8.66 -14.76 21.57
N GLY A 293 -9.07 -13.91 22.47
CA GLY A 293 -10.24 -13.09 22.34
C GLY A 293 -10.01 -11.66 22.81
N CYS A 294 -10.63 -10.69 22.17
CA CYS A 294 -10.62 -9.28 22.58
C CYS A 294 -12.02 -8.87 23.07
N CYS A 295 -12.47 -7.65 22.83
CA CYS A 295 -13.71 -7.11 23.38
C CYS A 295 -14.91 -8.06 23.25
N GLY A 296 -15.70 -8.16 24.33
CA GLY A 296 -16.87 -9.03 24.41
C GLY A 296 -16.58 -10.50 24.72
N THR A 297 -15.32 -10.95 24.67
CA THR A 297 -14.99 -12.34 24.99
C THR A 297 -14.92 -12.57 26.51
N ARG A 298 -15.37 -13.76 26.90
CA ARG A 298 -15.48 -14.20 28.30
C ARG A 298 -14.77 -15.54 28.48
N PRO A 299 -14.62 -16.06 29.73
CA PRO A 299 -13.98 -17.33 29.98
C PRO A 299 -14.54 -18.51 29.17
N ASP A 300 -15.83 -18.54 28.86
CA ASP A 300 -16.45 -19.59 28.04
C ASP A 300 -15.98 -19.56 26.58
N HIS A 301 -15.74 -18.38 26.00
CA HIS A 301 -15.12 -18.26 24.67
C HIS A 301 -13.70 -18.84 24.68
N ILE A 302 -12.91 -18.46 25.68
CA ILE A 302 -11.52 -18.93 25.79
C ILE A 302 -11.46 -20.42 26.08
N LYS A 303 -12.40 -20.97 26.88
CA LYS A 303 -12.52 -22.40 27.10
C LYS A 303 -12.75 -23.17 25.79
N ALA A 304 -13.62 -22.65 24.92
CA ALA A 304 -13.86 -23.25 23.61
C ALA A 304 -12.61 -23.23 22.72
N LEU A 305 -11.77 -22.18 22.80
CA LEU A 305 -10.48 -22.10 22.10
C LEU A 305 -9.43 -23.05 22.72
N ALA A 306 -9.39 -23.16 24.05
CA ALA A 306 -8.48 -24.06 24.73
C ALA A 306 -8.78 -25.56 24.41
N GLU A 307 -10.03 -25.91 24.10
CA GLU A 307 -10.38 -27.25 23.63
C GLU A 307 -9.78 -27.57 22.27
N ILE A 308 -9.85 -26.66 21.30
CA ILE A 308 -9.30 -26.91 19.95
C ILE A 308 -7.77 -26.86 19.93
N SER A 309 -7.15 -26.06 20.78
CA SER A 309 -5.70 -25.99 20.86
C SER A 309 -5.04 -27.32 21.25
N GLN A 310 -5.77 -28.22 21.90
CA GLN A 310 -5.29 -29.55 22.27
C GLN A 310 -5.32 -30.55 21.11
N THR A 311 -6.12 -30.31 20.08
CA THR A 311 -6.38 -31.26 19.01
C THR A 311 -5.87 -30.80 17.65
N LEU A 312 -5.82 -29.49 17.42
CA LEU A 312 -5.41 -28.91 16.16
C LEU A 312 -3.92 -28.54 16.14
N LYS A 313 -3.38 -28.57 14.93
CA LYS A 313 -2.02 -28.07 14.64
C LYS A 313 -2.10 -27.05 13.53
N PRO A 314 -1.39 -25.91 13.67
CA PRO A 314 -1.34 -24.90 12.61
C PRO A 314 -0.74 -25.47 11.33
N LYS A 315 -1.35 -25.14 10.20
CA LYS A 315 -0.76 -25.42 8.88
C LYS A 315 0.65 -24.83 8.81
N GLN A 316 1.56 -25.55 8.19
CA GLN A 316 2.89 -25.02 7.92
C GLN A 316 2.84 -24.00 6.80
N ARG A 317 3.20 -22.77 7.11
CA ARG A 317 3.26 -21.67 6.15
C ARG A 317 4.57 -21.67 5.39
N GLN A 318 4.54 -21.16 4.17
CA GLN A 318 5.72 -20.87 3.34
C GLN A 318 5.54 -19.43 2.83
N PRO A 319 5.78 -18.42 3.68
CA PRO A 319 5.52 -17.04 3.32
C PRO A 319 6.46 -16.59 2.20
N GLN A 320 5.90 -15.82 1.26
CA GLN A 320 6.64 -15.15 0.20
C GLN A 320 6.84 -13.70 0.62
N LEU A 321 8.07 -13.36 1.00
CA LEU A 321 8.41 -12.00 1.38
C LEU A 321 8.38 -11.07 0.16
N ILE A 322 7.85 -9.88 0.34
CA ILE A 322 7.79 -8.84 -0.68
C ILE A 322 8.73 -7.70 -0.28
N SER A 323 9.88 -7.59 -0.96
CA SER A 323 10.80 -6.47 -0.75
C SER A 323 10.17 -5.18 -1.26
N SER A 324 9.92 -4.23 -0.35
CA SER A 324 9.16 -3.02 -0.66
C SER A 324 9.44 -1.88 0.33
N ALA A 325 9.27 -0.64 -0.15
CA ALA A 325 9.04 0.52 0.70
C ALA A 325 7.53 0.67 0.98
N ALA A 326 7.17 1.48 1.96
CA ALA A 326 5.77 1.77 2.25
C ALA A 326 5.56 3.23 2.63
N SER A 327 4.48 3.83 2.13
CA SER A 327 3.86 4.98 2.77
C SER A 327 3.08 4.50 4.01
N ILE A 328 2.43 5.40 4.73
CA ILE A 328 1.50 4.97 5.78
C ILE A 328 0.28 4.24 5.20
N TYR A 329 -0.02 4.37 3.90
CA TYR A 329 -1.21 3.82 3.27
C TYR A 329 -0.98 2.45 2.62
N GLY A 330 0.04 2.33 1.77
CA GLY A 330 0.28 1.15 0.95
C GLY A 330 1.75 0.94 0.64
N ILE A 331 2.05 -0.15 -0.06
CA ILE A 331 3.42 -0.56 -0.41
C ILE A 331 3.80 -0.15 -1.84
N GLN A 332 5.10 -0.04 -2.06
CA GLN A 332 5.73 0.04 -3.36
C GLN A 332 6.87 -1.00 -3.42
N THR A 333 6.67 -2.01 -4.25
CA THR A 333 7.68 -3.08 -4.43
C THR A 333 8.95 -2.54 -5.05
N TYR A 334 10.10 -3.06 -4.64
CA TYR A 334 11.39 -2.65 -5.21
C TYR A 334 11.57 -3.20 -6.61
N GLU A 335 11.20 -4.45 -6.83
CA GLU A 335 11.23 -5.06 -8.16
C GLU A 335 10.01 -4.67 -8.97
N GLN A 336 10.24 -4.25 -10.21
CA GLN A 336 9.21 -3.85 -11.16
C GLN A 336 9.22 -4.80 -12.37
N GLU A 337 8.05 -5.31 -12.77
CA GLU A 337 7.95 -6.15 -13.96
C GLU A 337 8.16 -5.30 -15.24
N ASN A 338 9.11 -5.70 -16.07
CA ASN A 338 9.46 -5.04 -17.33
C ASN A 338 9.72 -3.52 -17.21
N SER A 339 10.20 -3.07 -16.03
CA SER A 339 10.43 -1.67 -15.74
C SER A 339 11.48 -1.52 -14.64
N PHE A 340 11.70 -0.32 -14.19
CA PHE A 340 12.53 0.02 -13.03
C PHE A 340 11.73 0.85 -12.03
N LEU A 341 12.15 0.85 -10.79
CA LEU A 341 11.55 1.66 -9.73
C LEU A 341 11.88 3.14 -9.96
N ILE A 342 10.86 3.94 -10.22
CA ILE A 342 10.99 5.37 -10.52
C ILE A 342 11.00 6.18 -9.21
N ILE A 343 12.16 6.74 -8.87
CA ILE A 343 12.33 7.63 -7.74
C ILE A 343 12.30 9.07 -8.25
N GLY A 344 11.28 9.84 -7.84
CA GLY A 344 11.02 11.18 -8.34
C GLY A 344 11.96 12.23 -7.75
N GLU A 345 12.78 12.88 -8.58
CA GLU A 345 13.89 13.78 -8.20
C GLU A 345 13.51 15.24 -7.89
N ARG A 346 12.25 15.66 -8.09
CA ARG A 346 11.92 17.10 -8.10
C ARG A 346 11.73 17.76 -6.74
N LEU A 347 11.58 17.00 -5.65
CA LEU A 347 11.60 17.52 -4.28
C LEU A 347 13.02 17.61 -3.69
N ASN A 348 14.01 17.58 -4.54
CA ASN A 348 15.42 17.72 -4.17
C ASN A 348 15.87 19.18 -4.31
N ALA A 349 16.15 19.85 -3.20
CA ALA A 349 16.57 21.25 -3.18
C ALA A 349 17.94 21.46 -3.84
N SER A 350 18.83 20.48 -3.84
CA SER A 350 20.14 20.54 -4.51
C SER A 350 19.98 20.51 -6.03
N GLY A 351 19.07 19.70 -6.58
CA GLY A 351 18.87 19.50 -8.02
C GLY A 351 17.78 20.38 -8.65
N SER A 352 16.71 20.72 -7.92
CA SER A 352 15.51 21.38 -8.44
C SER A 352 15.44 22.85 -8.05
N LYS A 353 15.56 23.74 -9.04
CA LYS A 353 15.36 25.19 -8.82
C LYS A 353 13.96 25.48 -8.25
N LYS A 354 12.91 24.82 -8.78
CA LYS A 354 11.54 25.02 -8.30
C LYS A 354 11.38 24.62 -6.83
N CYS A 355 11.98 23.51 -6.43
CA CYS A 355 11.98 23.09 -5.03
C CYS A 355 12.68 24.11 -4.13
N ARG A 356 13.86 24.60 -4.53
CA ARG A 356 14.59 25.67 -3.80
C ARG A 356 13.77 26.94 -3.65
N ASP A 357 13.15 27.40 -4.74
CA ASP A 357 12.39 28.65 -4.72
C ASP A 357 11.20 28.53 -3.76
N LEU A 358 10.47 27.39 -3.77
CA LEU A 358 9.37 27.11 -2.85
C LEU A 358 9.86 26.96 -1.39
N LEU A 359 10.96 26.26 -1.18
CA LEU A 359 11.55 26.06 0.15
C LEU A 359 12.00 27.40 0.75
N ASN A 360 12.64 28.26 -0.04
CA ASN A 360 13.06 29.59 0.41
C ASN A 360 11.88 30.52 0.72
N ALA A 361 10.77 30.37 0.02
CA ALA A 361 9.54 31.09 0.29
C ALA A 361 8.74 30.49 1.47
N GLU A 362 9.18 29.37 2.02
CA GLU A 362 8.43 28.55 2.99
C GLU A 362 7.02 28.17 2.46
N ASP A 363 6.89 28.03 1.13
CA ASP A 363 5.66 27.59 0.48
C ASP A 363 5.52 26.07 0.56
N TRP A 364 5.12 25.61 1.72
CA TRP A 364 4.96 24.18 2.02
C TRP A 364 3.86 23.54 1.17
N ASP A 365 2.79 24.25 0.90
CA ASP A 365 1.69 23.77 0.06
C ASP A 365 2.14 23.64 -1.40
N GLY A 366 2.97 24.58 -1.87
CA GLY A 366 3.63 24.48 -3.17
C GLY A 366 4.54 23.26 -3.29
N LEU A 367 5.26 22.90 -2.22
CA LEU A 367 6.08 21.68 -2.17
C LEU A 367 5.21 20.41 -2.19
N VAL A 368 4.10 20.37 -1.45
CA VAL A 368 3.12 19.27 -1.50
C VAL A 368 2.51 19.16 -2.90
N ALA A 369 2.16 20.28 -3.54
CA ALA A 369 1.65 20.26 -4.91
C ALA A 369 2.70 19.75 -5.91
N LEU A 370 3.98 20.06 -5.70
CA LEU A 370 5.09 19.53 -6.49
C LEU A 370 5.23 18.01 -6.31
N ALA A 371 5.07 17.50 -5.09
CA ALA A 371 5.00 16.07 -4.80
C ALA A 371 3.85 15.39 -5.56
N LYS A 372 2.62 15.90 -5.41
CA LYS A 372 1.44 15.39 -6.09
C LYS A 372 1.57 15.40 -7.63
N SER A 373 2.31 16.36 -8.19
CA SER A 373 2.57 16.35 -9.64
C SER A 373 3.49 15.20 -10.06
N GLN A 374 4.47 14.81 -9.24
CA GLN A 374 5.35 13.68 -9.52
C GLN A 374 4.60 12.35 -9.44
N VAL A 375 3.66 12.22 -8.48
CA VAL A 375 2.75 11.04 -8.42
C VAL A 375 1.97 10.89 -9.73
N LYS A 376 1.41 11.99 -10.25
CA LYS A 376 0.68 11.98 -11.53
C LYS A 376 1.57 11.67 -12.74
N GLU A 377 2.87 11.94 -12.64
CA GLU A 377 3.85 11.64 -13.69
C GLU A 377 4.42 10.22 -13.59
N GLY A 378 3.98 9.43 -12.61
CA GLY A 378 4.33 8.02 -12.46
C GLY A 378 5.53 7.76 -11.55
N ALA A 379 5.94 8.71 -10.71
CA ALA A 379 6.88 8.41 -9.63
C ALA A 379 6.28 7.37 -8.68
N GLN A 380 7.12 6.50 -8.15
CA GLN A 380 6.76 5.40 -7.26
C GLN A 380 7.34 5.59 -5.85
N ILE A 381 8.43 6.31 -5.73
CA ILE A 381 9.01 6.83 -4.48
C ILE A 381 9.32 8.31 -4.71
N LEU A 382 9.28 9.14 -3.67
CA LEU A 382 9.67 10.55 -3.74
C LEU A 382 10.99 10.77 -3.01
N ASP A 383 12.00 11.26 -3.74
CA ASP A 383 13.26 11.74 -3.18
C ASP A 383 13.04 13.11 -2.55
N VAL A 384 13.32 13.25 -1.25
CA VAL A 384 13.09 14.46 -0.45
C VAL A 384 14.40 14.96 0.11
N ASN A 385 14.90 16.06 -0.45
CA ASN A 385 16.13 16.72 -0.02
C ASN A 385 15.87 18.20 0.24
N VAL A 386 16.24 18.66 1.44
CA VAL A 386 16.11 20.06 1.89
C VAL A 386 17.47 20.72 2.12
N ASP A 387 18.55 20.11 1.64
CA ASP A 387 19.91 20.61 1.82
C ASP A 387 20.14 21.89 1.01
N TYR A 388 19.99 23.02 1.68
CA TYR A 388 20.26 24.34 1.11
C TYR A 388 20.94 25.25 2.12
N VAL A 389 21.97 25.96 1.65
CA VAL A 389 22.82 26.78 2.49
C VAL A 389 22.01 27.89 3.19
N GLY A 390 22.20 28.04 4.49
CA GLY A 390 21.59 29.11 5.29
C GLY A 390 20.19 28.78 5.85
N ARG A 391 19.70 27.53 5.66
CA ARG A 391 18.45 27.07 6.25
C ARG A 391 18.67 26.07 7.39
N ASP A 392 17.71 25.97 8.29
CA ASP A 392 17.63 24.90 9.28
C ASP A 392 17.04 23.63 8.63
N GLY A 393 17.91 22.78 8.10
CA GLY A 393 17.49 21.59 7.38
C GLY A 393 16.82 20.54 8.27
N VAL A 394 17.09 20.51 9.59
CA VAL A 394 16.42 19.61 10.53
C VAL A 394 14.94 20.00 10.67
N ARG A 395 14.69 21.28 10.89
CA ARG A 395 13.33 21.84 10.90
C ARG A 395 12.63 21.62 9.56
N ASP A 396 13.30 21.96 8.47
CA ASP A 396 12.71 21.90 7.13
C ASP A 396 12.37 20.47 6.72
N MET A 397 13.21 19.49 7.05
CA MET A 397 12.91 18.06 6.80
C MET A 397 11.70 17.59 7.61
N HIS A 398 11.67 17.92 8.90
CA HIS A 398 10.54 17.61 9.77
C HIS A 398 9.23 18.21 9.23
N GLU A 399 9.24 19.49 8.89
CA GLU A 399 8.07 20.24 8.42
C GLU A 399 7.56 19.71 7.07
N LEU A 400 8.45 19.44 6.11
CA LEU A 400 8.07 18.94 4.81
C LEU A 400 7.54 17.50 4.90
N VAL A 401 8.26 16.62 5.59
CA VAL A 401 7.87 15.21 5.69
C VAL A 401 6.55 15.05 6.44
N SER A 402 6.32 15.77 7.54
CA SER A 402 5.05 15.72 8.28
C SER A 402 3.83 16.09 7.42
N ARG A 403 4.00 16.98 6.45
CA ARG A 403 2.96 17.31 5.48
C ARG A 403 2.83 16.25 4.39
N LEU A 404 3.93 15.73 3.87
CA LEU A 404 3.92 14.74 2.80
C LEU A 404 3.23 13.44 3.23
N VAL A 405 3.50 12.93 4.43
CA VAL A 405 2.98 11.62 4.89
C VAL A 405 1.47 11.54 4.91
N THR A 406 0.75 12.66 5.11
CA THR A 406 -0.72 12.70 5.10
C THR A 406 -1.32 13.14 3.76
N ASN A 407 -0.50 13.68 2.85
CA ASN A 407 -0.98 14.26 1.58
C ASN A 407 -0.60 13.45 0.34
N VAL A 408 0.33 12.51 0.47
CA VAL A 408 0.85 11.70 -0.63
C VAL A 408 0.85 10.22 -0.24
N ASN A 409 0.43 9.36 -1.16
CA ASN A 409 0.33 7.92 -0.93
C ASN A 409 1.59 7.13 -1.33
N LEU A 410 2.69 7.82 -1.67
CA LEU A 410 3.96 7.18 -2.02
C LEU A 410 4.93 7.13 -0.85
N PRO A 411 5.79 6.11 -0.78
CA PRO A 411 6.93 6.09 0.14
C PRO A 411 7.89 7.24 -0.12
N LEU A 412 8.66 7.60 0.90
CA LEU A 412 9.66 8.67 0.83
C LEU A 412 11.08 8.11 0.89
N MET A 413 11.97 8.71 0.11
CA MET A 413 13.40 8.58 0.25
C MET A 413 13.94 9.86 0.86
N LEU A 414 14.49 9.78 2.07
CA LEU A 414 15.04 10.92 2.79
C LEU A 414 16.49 11.10 2.38
N ASP A 415 16.73 12.15 1.61
CA ASP A 415 18.04 12.45 1.02
C ASP A 415 18.74 13.58 1.76
N SER A 416 19.87 13.29 2.39
CA SER A 416 20.75 14.27 3.00
C SER A 416 22.15 13.72 3.26
N THR A 417 23.13 14.59 3.28
CA THR A 417 24.48 14.29 3.76
C THR A 417 24.55 14.28 5.30
N GLU A 418 23.57 14.85 5.99
CA GLU A 418 23.52 14.96 7.46
C GLU A 418 22.47 14.02 8.03
N TRP A 419 22.91 13.03 8.81
CA TRP A 419 22.03 12.03 9.43
C TRP A 419 20.96 12.65 10.36
N GLN A 420 21.22 13.81 10.98
CA GLN A 420 20.24 14.52 11.84
C GLN A 420 18.99 14.94 11.06
N LYS A 421 19.14 15.33 9.80
CA LYS A 421 18.01 15.66 8.92
C LYS A 421 17.21 14.41 8.55
N MET A 422 17.90 13.29 8.26
CA MET A 422 17.25 12.00 8.03
C MET A 422 16.43 11.58 9.27
N GLU A 423 17.02 11.69 10.48
CA GLU A 423 16.31 11.33 11.72
C GLU A 423 15.09 12.21 11.96
N ALA A 424 15.18 13.53 11.67
CA ALA A 424 14.05 14.44 11.79
C ALA A 424 12.86 14.01 10.89
N GLY A 425 13.15 13.59 9.67
CA GLY A 425 12.15 13.04 8.75
C GLY A 425 11.59 11.69 9.24
N LEU A 426 12.44 10.79 9.71
CA LEU A 426 12.03 9.46 10.21
C LEU A 426 11.10 9.55 11.43
N LYS A 427 11.28 10.54 12.29
CA LYS A 427 10.43 10.76 13.49
C LYS A 427 8.99 11.13 13.17
N VAL A 428 8.71 11.58 11.94
CA VAL A 428 7.35 11.92 11.48
C VAL A 428 6.87 11.01 10.35
N ALA A 429 7.75 10.19 9.78
CA ALA A 429 7.42 9.25 8.73
C ALA A 429 6.98 7.90 9.30
N GLY A 430 5.68 7.64 9.37
CA GLY A 430 5.15 6.33 9.77
C GLY A 430 5.52 5.20 8.79
N GLY A 431 5.65 5.50 7.49
CA GLY A 431 6.01 4.55 6.44
C GLY A 431 7.40 3.94 6.59
N LYS A 432 7.74 3.02 5.69
CA LYS A 432 9.10 2.48 5.51
C LYS A 432 9.81 3.29 4.44
N CYS A 433 10.69 4.17 4.91
CA CYS A 433 11.49 5.07 4.05
C CYS A 433 12.74 4.40 3.53
N LEU A 434 13.36 5.01 2.51
CA LEU A 434 14.75 4.80 2.13
C LEU A 434 15.61 5.97 2.64
N LEU A 435 16.84 5.71 3.05
CA LEU A 435 17.83 6.73 3.44
C LEU A 435 18.87 6.90 2.34
N ASN A 436 18.92 8.06 1.72
CA ASN A 436 19.84 8.42 0.65
C ASN A 436 20.80 9.53 1.13
N SER A 437 22.04 9.29 1.35
CA SER A 437 22.77 8.04 1.28
C SER A 437 23.81 8.00 2.41
N THR A 438 24.42 6.84 2.58
CA THR A 438 25.63 6.71 3.37
C THR A 438 26.81 6.26 2.51
N ASN A 439 28.03 6.45 2.99
CA ASN A 439 29.28 6.05 2.33
C ASN A 439 30.43 6.12 3.35
N TYR A 440 31.67 5.92 2.90
CA TYR A 440 32.87 5.95 3.76
C TYR A 440 33.73 7.21 3.59
N GLU A 441 33.21 8.28 2.97
CA GLU A 441 34.00 9.54 2.76
C GLU A 441 34.53 10.09 4.09
N ASP A 442 33.67 10.10 5.13
CA ASP A 442 34.03 10.50 6.49
C ASP A 442 34.40 9.27 7.39
N GLY A 443 34.74 8.14 6.80
CA GLY A 443 35.03 6.89 7.50
C GLY A 443 33.81 6.11 7.95
N GLU A 444 34.04 5.14 8.86
CA GLU A 444 33.00 4.20 9.30
C GLU A 444 31.96 4.80 10.26
N GLU A 445 32.30 5.86 10.99
CA GLU A 445 31.42 6.40 12.05
C GLU A 445 30.08 6.87 11.48
N ARG A 446 30.12 7.68 10.40
CA ARG A 446 28.90 8.15 9.71
C ARG A 446 28.14 7.00 9.06
N PHE A 447 28.86 6.04 8.44
CA PHE A 447 28.27 4.85 7.83
C PHE A 447 27.43 4.08 8.86
N LEU A 448 28.04 3.73 10.01
CA LEU A 448 27.38 3.02 11.08
C LEU A 448 26.21 3.81 11.70
N LYS A 449 26.33 5.14 11.77
CA LYS A 449 25.24 5.99 12.30
C LYS A 449 23.98 5.94 11.44
N VAL A 450 24.12 5.92 10.12
CA VAL A 450 22.97 5.77 9.21
C VAL A 450 22.38 4.35 9.29
N LEU A 451 23.21 3.31 9.46
CA LEU A 451 22.71 1.95 9.71
C LEU A 451 21.94 1.85 11.03
N GLU A 452 22.40 2.57 12.07
CA GLU A 452 21.69 2.67 13.35
C GLU A 452 20.30 3.26 13.16
N LEU A 453 20.18 4.37 12.39
CA LEU A 453 18.89 4.97 12.08
C LEU A 453 18.01 4.03 11.26
N ALA A 454 18.57 3.37 10.24
CA ALA A 454 17.85 2.41 9.43
C ALA A 454 17.25 1.30 10.28
N LYS A 455 18.04 0.75 11.20
CA LYS A 455 17.59 -0.30 12.13
C LYS A 455 16.57 0.21 13.14
N LYS A 456 16.75 1.42 13.67
CA LYS A 456 15.85 2.03 14.67
C LYS A 456 14.46 2.30 14.07
N TYR A 457 14.40 2.80 12.82
CA TYR A 457 13.15 3.25 12.20
C TYR A 457 12.65 2.32 11.10
N GLY A 458 13.33 1.19 10.86
CA GLY A 458 12.93 0.20 9.86
C GLY A 458 13.05 0.70 8.43
N ALA A 459 14.12 1.42 8.09
CA ALA A 459 14.34 2.00 6.76
C ALA A 459 15.31 1.17 5.92
N GLY A 460 15.16 1.22 4.58
CA GLY A 460 16.19 0.75 3.65
C GLY A 460 17.30 1.79 3.48
N VAL A 461 18.46 1.40 2.96
CA VAL A 461 19.66 2.26 2.89
C VAL A 461 20.24 2.27 1.51
N VAL A 462 20.46 3.46 0.97
CA VAL A 462 21.27 3.68 -0.24
C VAL A 462 22.73 3.90 0.16
N VAL A 463 23.64 3.18 -0.46
CA VAL A 463 25.08 3.27 -0.22
C VAL A 463 25.78 3.75 -1.48
N GLY A 464 26.36 4.94 -1.42
CA GLY A 464 27.19 5.50 -2.49
C GLY A 464 28.58 4.85 -2.53
N THR A 465 29.09 4.60 -3.73
CA THR A 465 30.44 4.03 -3.93
C THR A 465 31.53 5.12 -3.77
N ILE A 466 31.61 5.64 -2.53
CA ILE A 466 32.56 6.64 -2.08
C ILE A 466 33.28 6.11 -0.84
N ASP A 467 34.59 6.20 -0.81
CA ASP A 467 35.39 5.87 0.36
C ASP A 467 36.30 7.04 0.78
N GLU A 468 37.24 6.77 1.66
CA GLU A 468 38.18 7.75 2.22
C GLU A 468 39.10 8.38 1.14
N GLU A 469 39.20 7.77 -0.05
CA GLU A 469 39.91 8.33 -1.21
C GLU A 469 39.02 9.18 -2.10
N GLY A 470 37.69 9.21 -1.85
CA GLY A 470 36.71 9.97 -2.61
C GLY A 470 35.83 9.10 -3.51
N MET A 471 35.18 9.73 -4.51
CA MET A 471 34.29 9.04 -5.44
C MET A 471 35.05 8.06 -6.34
N ALA A 472 34.61 6.79 -6.33
CA ALA A 472 35.22 5.75 -7.15
C ALA A 472 34.95 5.99 -8.64
N ARG A 473 35.99 5.90 -9.47
CA ARG A 473 35.90 6.12 -10.93
C ARG A 473 35.96 4.83 -11.75
N THR A 474 36.62 3.80 -11.23
CA THR A 474 36.75 2.51 -11.92
C THR A 474 35.70 1.50 -11.45
N ALA A 475 35.30 0.59 -12.33
CA ALA A 475 34.37 -0.48 -11.99
C ALA A 475 34.87 -1.34 -10.83
N GLU A 476 36.17 -1.62 -10.78
CA GLU A 476 36.81 -2.41 -9.71
C GLU A 476 36.63 -1.70 -8.36
N LYS A 477 37.02 -0.44 -8.27
CA LYS A 477 36.96 0.34 -7.03
C LYS A 477 35.50 0.51 -6.55
N LYS A 478 34.54 0.78 -7.47
CA LYS A 478 33.10 0.84 -7.15
C LYS A 478 32.62 -0.47 -6.55
N PHE A 479 33.01 -1.58 -7.13
CA PHE A 479 32.63 -2.90 -6.64
C PHE A 479 33.30 -3.24 -5.29
N GLU A 480 34.58 -2.90 -5.08
CA GLU A 480 35.27 -3.12 -3.79
C GLU A 480 34.56 -2.40 -2.66
N ILE A 481 34.18 -1.13 -2.87
CA ILE A 481 33.45 -0.31 -1.88
C ILE A 481 32.07 -0.92 -1.63
N ALA A 482 31.32 -1.26 -2.68
CA ALA A 482 30.03 -1.90 -2.53
C ALA A 482 30.10 -3.21 -1.74
N LYS A 483 31.10 -4.04 -2.02
CA LYS A 483 31.35 -5.30 -1.31
C LYS A 483 31.70 -5.09 0.16
N ARG A 484 32.56 -4.10 0.47
CA ARG A 484 32.85 -3.70 1.85
C ARG A 484 31.56 -3.33 2.57
N ALA A 485 30.78 -2.40 2.01
CA ALA A 485 29.55 -1.91 2.60
C ALA A 485 28.47 -3.01 2.74
N TYR A 486 28.37 -3.90 1.77
CA TYR A 486 27.48 -5.05 1.84
C TYR A 486 27.80 -5.92 3.08
N ASN A 487 29.08 -6.28 3.25
CA ASN A 487 29.50 -7.11 4.38
C ASN A 487 29.30 -6.40 5.72
N ASP A 488 29.65 -5.13 5.81
CA ASP A 488 29.52 -4.34 7.04
C ASP A 488 28.03 -4.16 7.43
N ALA A 489 27.15 -3.88 6.46
CA ALA A 489 25.71 -3.76 6.69
C ALA A 489 25.08 -5.08 7.14
N ILE A 490 25.40 -6.20 6.47
CA ILE A 490 24.93 -7.53 6.87
C ILE A 490 25.40 -7.88 8.28
N ASN A 491 26.67 -7.64 8.59
CA ASN A 491 27.23 -7.88 9.94
C ASN A 491 26.57 -6.98 11.00
N TYR A 492 26.16 -5.77 10.64
CA TYR A 492 25.41 -4.87 11.52
C TYR A 492 23.97 -5.36 11.74
N GLY A 493 23.43 -6.17 10.84
CA GLY A 493 22.09 -6.76 10.90
C GLY A 493 21.07 -6.07 9.99
N ILE A 494 21.50 -5.36 8.94
CA ILE A 494 20.64 -4.90 7.85
C ILE A 494 20.59 -6.01 6.80
N PRO A 495 19.42 -6.53 6.43
CA PRO A 495 19.33 -7.59 5.42
C PRO A 495 19.64 -7.06 4.01
N ALA A 496 20.13 -7.94 3.14
CA ALA A 496 20.56 -7.56 1.80
C ALA A 496 19.47 -6.85 0.98
N HIS A 497 18.23 -7.30 1.10
CA HIS A 497 17.08 -6.72 0.37
C HIS A 497 16.66 -5.31 0.85
N GLU A 498 17.33 -4.75 1.84
CA GLU A 498 17.18 -3.36 2.28
C GLU A 498 18.36 -2.48 1.86
N LEU A 499 19.33 -3.04 1.12
CA LEU A 499 20.50 -2.31 0.63
C LEU A 499 20.33 -1.95 -0.84
N PHE A 500 20.56 -0.69 -1.15
CA PHE A 500 20.63 -0.14 -2.49
C PHE A 500 22.03 0.40 -2.73
N PHE A 501 22.70 0.00 -3.81
CA PHE A 501 24.01 0.52 -4.17
C PHE A 501 23.88 1.59 -5.25
N ASP A 502 24.36 2.81 -4.97
CA ASP A 502 24.55 3.85 -5.98
C ASP A 502 25.98 3.80 -6.48
N THR A 503 26.14 3.31 -7.71
CA THR A 503 27.45 3.22 -8.36
C THR A 503 27.94 4.56 -8.90
N LEU A 504 27.20 5.63 -8.70
CA LEU A 504 27.47 7.00 -9.12
C LEU A 504 27.63 7.16 -10.63
N ALA A 505 26.70 7.84 -11.26
CA ALA A 505 26.83 8.30 -12.63
C ALA A 505 27.70 9.58 -12.64
N LEU A 506 28.93 9.46 -13.01
CA LEU A 506 29.82 10.60 -13.21
C LEU A 506 29.74 11.11 -14.65
N PRO A 507 29.88 12.43 -14.90
CA PRO A 507 29.77 12.98 -16.25
C PRO A 507 30.76 12.35 -17.25
N ILE A 508 30.29 12.09 -18.49
CA ILE A 508 31.14 11.66 -19.62
C ILE A 508 31.25 12.74 -20.70
N SER A 509 30.63 13.88 -20.45
CA SER A 509 30.49 15.00 -21.39
C SER A 509 31.43 16.19 -21.10
N THR A 510 32.36 16.05 -20.15
CA THR A 510 33.28 17.12 -19.74
C THR A 510 34.39 17.35 -20.75
N GLY A 511 34.70 16.37 -21.60
CA GLY A 511 35.88 16.42 -22.48
C GLY A 511 37.21 16.07 -21.78
N ILE A 512 37.18 15.85 -20.46
CA ILE A 512 38.33 15.44 -19.66
C ILE A 512 38.63 13.95 -19.89
N GLU A 513 39.89 13.59 -20.11
CA GLU A 513 40.28 12.21 -20.45
C GLU A 513 39.89 11.21 -19.35
N GLU A 514 40.07 11.58 -18.10
CA GLU A 514 39.74 10.77 -16.93
C GLU A 514 38.25 10.48 -16.78
N ASP A 515 37.39 11.29 -17.41
CA ASP A 515 35.92 11.14 -17.34
C ASP A 515 35.38 10.22 -18.45
N ARG A 516 36.20 9.92 -19.48
CA ARG A 516 35.72 9.21 -20.68
C ARG A 516 35.18 7.81 -20.41
N GLU A 517 35.75 7.10 -19.47
CA GLU A 517 35.34 5.72 -19.11
C GLU A 517 34.27 5.67 -17.98
N ASN A 518 33.84 6.80 -17.44
CA ASN A 518 32.88 6.84 -16.32
C ASN A 518 31.59 6.07 -16.62
N GLY A 519 31.04 6.18 -17.85
CA GLY A 519 29.82 5.47 -18.27
C GLY A 519 30.01 3.96 -18.28
N LYS A 520 31.05 3.49 -18.92
CA LYS A 520 31.44 2.08 -18.98
C LYS A 520 31.70 1.50 -17.58
N ALA A 521 32.43 2.26 -16.74
CA ALA A 521 32.73 1.85 -15.36
C ALA A 521 31.47 1.69 -14.52
N THR A 522 30.50 2.56 -14.71
CA THR A 522 29.20 2.48 -14.02
C THR A 522 28.41 1.25 -14.47
N VAL A 523 28.25 1.01 -15.78
CA VAL A 523 27.54 -0.16 -16.31
C VAL A 523 28.20 -1.47 -15.83
N GLU A 524 29.52 -1.55 -15.88
CA GLU A 524 30.25 -2.75 -15.46
C GLU A 524 30.18 -2.99 -13.95
N SER A 525 30.21 -1.93 -13.13
CA SER A 525 30.03 -2.06 -11.67
C SER A 525 28.63 -2.54 -11.30
N ILE A 526 27.57 -2.07 -12.00
CA ILE A 526 26.19 -2.54 -11.81
C ILE A 526 26.13 -4.05 -12.09
N ARG A 527 26.69 -4.51 -13.22
CA ARG A 527 26.74 -5.94 -13.57
C ARG A 527 27.38 -6.77 -12.47
N ARG A 528 28.56 -6.35 -12.00
CA ARG A 528 29.30 -7.08 -10.97
C ARG A 528 28.58 -7.13 -9.63
N ILE A 529 27.96 -6.01 -9.21
CA ILE A 529 27.15 -5.97 -7.98
C ILE A 529 25.98 -6.95 -8.09
N ARG A 530 25.27 -6.96 -9.23
CA ARG A 530 24.15 -7.87 -9.44
C ARG A 530 24.56 -9.35 -9.41
N GLU A 531 25.72 -9.68 -9.98
CA GLU A 531 26.22 -11.06 -10.07
C GLU A 531 26.83 -11.55 -8.76
N GLU A 532 27.57 -10.69 -8.03
CA GLU A 532 28.41 -11.12 -6.90
C GLU A 532 27.82 -10.77 -5.51
N LEU A 533 26.87 -9.81 -5.41
CA LEU A 533 26.22 -9.41 -4.15
C LEU A 533 24.70 -9.74 -4.19
N PRO A 534 24.33 -10.96 -3.81
CA PRO A 534 22.96 -11.42 -3.98
C PRO A 534 21.96 -10.71 -3.06
N GLY A 535 20.76 -10.45 -3.60
CA GLY A 535 19.61 -9.96 -2.86
C GLY A 535 19.60 -8.46 -2.57
N CYS A 536 20.64 -7.70 -2.96
CA CYS A 536 20.62 -6.23 -2.87
C CYS A 536 20.02 -5.60 -4.13
N HIS A 537 19.71 -4.30 -4.03
CA HIS A 537 19.18 -3.46 -5.09
C HIS A 537 20.23 -2.47 -5.57
N ILE A 538 19.99 -1.87 -6.75
CA ILE A 538 20.90 -0.89 -7.34
C ILE A 538 20.09 0.34 -7.74
N ALA A 539 20.41 1.48 -7.15
CA ALA A 539 19.82 2.78 -7.46
C ALA A 539 20.85 3.66 -8.19
N LEU A 540 20.40 4.52 -9.09
CA LEU A 540 21.31 5.41 -9.82
C LEU A 540 20.69 6.79 -10.06
N GLY A 541 21.44 7.82 -9.73
CA GLY A 541 21.16 9.20 -10.14
C GLY A 541 21.57 9.45 -11.60
N VAL A 542 20.70 9.01 -12.54
CA VAL A 542 21.04 8.92 -13.99
C VAL A 542 21.43 10.25 -14.61
N SER A 543 20.81 11.35 -14.20
CA SER A 543 20.94 12.65 -14.89
C SER A 543 22.34 13.28 -14.83
N ASN A 544 23.21 12.77 -13.94
CA ASN A 544 24.58 13.26 -13.82
C ASN A 544 25.48 12.91 -15.02
N ILE A 545 25.24 11.76 -15.69
CA ILE A 545 26.04 11.29 -16.83
C ILE A 545 26.17 12.32 -17.95
N SER A 546 25.13 13.14 -18.13
CA SER A 546 24.98 14.11 -19.22
C SER A 546 25.22 15.56 -18.79
N PHE A 547 25.78 15.78 -17.60
CA PHE A 547 26.02 17.14 -17.07
C PHE A 547 26.87 17.98 -18.04
N GLY A 548 26.39 19.20 -18.38
CA GLY A 548 27.06 20.11 -19.30
C GLY A 548 26.54 20.07 -20.74
N LEU A 549 25.80 19.05 -21.17
CA LEU A 549 25.17 18.99 -22.48
C LEU A 549 23.90 19.86 -22.53
N ASN A 550 23.46 20.18 -23.76
CA ASN A 550 22.19 20.87 -23.96
C ASN A 550 21.00 19.97 -23.53
N PRO A 551 19.82 20.54 -23.20
CA PRO A 551 18.71 19.79 -22.67
C PRO A 551 18.20 18.64 -23.58
N ALA A 552 18.26 18.80 -24.90
CA ALA A 552 17.80 17.77 -25.85
C ALA A 552 18.80 16.58 -25.90
N ALA A 553 20.09 16.86 -25.99
CA ALA A 553 21.13 15.82 -25.91
C ALA A 553 21.12 15.10 -24.58
N ARG A 554 20.91 15.83 -23.45
CA ARG A 554 20.77 15.24 -22.12
C ARG A 554 19.64 14.24 -22.04
N GLN A 555 18.47 14.59 -22.60
CA GLN A 555 17.31 13.73 -22.56
C GLN A 555 17.57 12.39 -23.28
N VAL A 556 18.21 12.46 -24.45
CA VAL A 556 18.54 11.27 -25.25
C VAL A 556 19.61 10.43 -24.53
N LEU A 557 20.73 11.05 -24.12
CA LEU A 557 21.82 10.32 -23.45
C LEU A 557 21.36 9.67 -22.14
N ASN A 558 20.61 10.39 -21.31
CA ASN A 558 20.07 9.83 -20.05
C ASN A 558 19.18 8.62 -20.31
N SER A 559 18.33 8.67 -21.35
CA SER A 559 17.41 7.58 -21.69
C SER A 559 18.15 6.35 -22.20
N VAL A 560 19.15 6.53 -23.08
CA VAL A 560 19.98 5.42 -23.58
C VAL A 560 20.83 4.84 -22.43
N PHE A 561 21.45 5.67 -21.62
CA PHE A 561 22.27 5.23 -20.49
C PHE A 561 21.46 4.43 -19.44
N LEU A 562 20.27 4.93 -19.11
CA LEU A 562 19.37 4.19 -18.21
C LEU A 562 19.08 2.79 -18.76
N HIS A 563 18.78 2.69 -20.05
CA HIS A 563 18.48 1.39 -20.67
C HIS A 563 19.71 0.46 -20.61
N GLU A 564 20.92 0.94 -20.96
CA GLU A 564 22.16 0.15 -20.86
C GLU A 564 22.41 -0.35 -19.42
N CYS A 565 22.09 0.47 -18.42
CA CYS A 565 22.18 0.08 -17.01
C CYS A 565 21.13 -0.96 -16.63
N MET A 566 19.88 -0.85 -17.14
CA MET A 566 18.81 -1.84 -16.88
C MET A 566 19.15 -3.22 -17.46
N GLU A 567 19.74 -3.26 -18.66
CA GLU A 567 20.15 -4.52 -19.29
C GLU A 567 21.19 -5.31 -18.46
N VAL A 568 21.93 -4.63 -17.59
CA VAL A 568 22.91 -5.28 -16.71
C VAL A 568 22.44 -5.40 -15.25
N GLY A 569 21.17 -5.04 -14.96
CA GLY A 569 20.53 -5.33 -13.69
C GLY A 569 20.29 -4.14 -12.76
N LEU A 570 20.30 -2.90 -13.27
CA LEU A 570 19.76 -1.74 -12.53
C LEU A 570 18.27 -1.93 -12.31
N ASP A 571 17.80 -1.79 -11.08
CA ASP A 571 16.39 -1.96 -10.73
C ASP A 571 15.69 -0.68 -10.24
N SER A 572 16.44 0.39 -9.93
CA SER A 572 15.86 1.68 -9.55
C SER A 572 16.66 2.88 -10.05
N ALA A 573 15.97 3.99 -10.31
CA ALA A 573 16.62 5.21 -10.78
C ALA A 573 15.96 6.48 -10.23
N ILE A 574 16.81 7.42 -9.80
CA ILE A 574 16.42 8.78 -9.38
C ILE A 574 16.34 9.62 -10.65
N VAL A 575 15.12 9.91 -11.10
CA VAL A 575 14.87 10.58 -12.37
C VAL A 575 13.60 11.42 -12.35
N SER A 576 13.51 12.35 -13.30
CA SER A 576 12.22 12.95 -13.69
C SER A 576 11.55 12.06 -14.74
N ALA A 577 10.50 11.31 -14.34
CA ALA A 577 9.82 10.35 -15.21
C ALA A 577 9.41 10.95 -16.57
N SER A 578 8.95 12.20 -16.57
CA SER A 578 8.55 12.92 -17.79
C SER A 578 9.71 13.30 -18.74
N LYS A 579 10.97 13.14 -18.30
CA LYS A 579 12.15 13.47 -19.13
C LYS A 579 12.87 12.23 -19.67
N ILE A 580 12.52 11.05 -19.25
CA ILE A 580 13.08 9.81 -19.81
C ILE A 580 12.25 9.43 -21.04
N LEU A 581 12.92 9.20 -22.16
CA LEU A 581 12.29 8.76 -23.40
C LEU A 581 12.35 7.24 -23.52
N PRO A 582 11.28 6.58 -23.98
CA PRO A 582 11.36 5.21 -24.47
C PRO A 582 12.37 5.13 -25.62
N LEU A 583 13.17 4.07 -25.69
CA LEU A 583 14.16 3.92 -26.77
C LEU A 583 13.53 4.00 -28.16
N ALA A 584 12.31 3.46 -28.32
CA ALA A 584 11.58 3.51 -29.57
C ALA A 584 11.30 4.94 -30.09
N LYS A 585 11.37 5.95 -29.20
CA LYS A 585 11.23 7.38 -29.55
C LYS A 585 12.57 8.05 -29.88
N ILE A 586 13.67 7.33 -29.78
CA ILE A 586 15.01 7.85 -30.04
C ILE A 586 15.46 7.26 -31.36
N GLU A 587 15.86 8.13 -32.31
CA GLU A 587 16.39 7.70 -33.62
C GLU A 587 17.54 6.69 -33.42
N PRO A 588 17.58 5.59 -34.19
CA PRO A 588 18.61 4.57 -34.04
C PRO A 588 20.04 5.12 -34.13
N GLU A 589 20.26 6.14 -34.96
CA GLU A 589 21.54 6.84 -35.09
C GLU A 589 21.95 7.50 -33.75
N TYR A 590 21.01 8.18 -33.07
CA TYR A 590 21.32 8.81 -31.78
C TYR A 590 21.55 7.78 -30.68
N GLN A 591 20.82 6.67 -30.70
CA GLN A 591 21.06 5.56 -29.78
C GLN A 591 22.48 5.01 -29.94
N GLU A 592 22.91 4.77 -31.17
CA GLU A 592 24.23 4.23 -31.47
C GLU A 592 25.36 5.20 -31.04
N ILE A 593 25.21 6.51 -31.32
CA ILE A 593 26.21 7.50 -30.89
C ILE A 593 26.26 7.61 -29.37
N CYS A 594 25.13 7.56 -28.68
CA CYS A 594 25.09 7.55 -27.22
C CYS A 594 25.76 6.30 -26.66
N ARG A 595 25.54 5.10 -27.24
CA ARG A 595 26.26 3.88 -26.82
C ARG A 595 27.75 4.02 -27.02
N LYS A 596 28.19 4.53 -28.19
CA LYS A 596 29.63 4.77 -28.43
C LYS A 596 30.24 5.74 -27.40
N LEU A 597 29.46 6.75 -26.99
CA LEU A 597 29.92 7.69 -25.95
C LEU A 597 29.98 7.02 -24.56
N ILE A 598 28.96 6.25 -24.18
CA ILE A 598 28.90 5.54 -22.89
C ILE A 598 30.06 4.58 -22.72
N TYR A 599 30.45 3.88 -23.81
CA TYR A 599 31.51 2.86 -23.81
C TYR A 599 32.86 3.38 -24.32
N ASP A 600 33.03 4.71 -24.49
CA ASP A 600 34.24 5.39 -24.97
C ASP A 600 34.83 4.76 -26.24
N GLN A 601 34.00 4.58 -27.26
CA GLN A 601 34.41 4.02 -28.55
C GLN A 601 35.00 5.06 -29.48
N ARG A 602 36.00 5.85 -29.00
CA ARG A 602 36.78 6.77 -29.82
C ARG A 602 37.69 5.99 -30.77
N GLN A 603 38.03 6.60 -31.92
CA GLN A 603 38.95 6.01 -32.88
C GLN A 603 40.23 6.87 -32.99
N PHE A 604 41.37 6.21 -33.05
CA PHE A 604 42.66 6.89 -33.09
C PHE A 604 43.52 6.40 -34.31
N GLU A 605 44.19 7.36 -34.96
CA GLU A 605 45.28 7.05 -35.89
C GLU A 605 46.61 7.53 -35.26
N GLY A 606 47.39 6.59 -34.74
CA GLY A 606 48.47 6.89 -33.82
C GLY A 606 47.97 7.58 -32.55
N ASP A 607 48.52 8.75 -32.22
CA ASP A 607 48.10 9.53 -31.04
C ASP A 607 46.96 10.55 -31.37
N VAL A 608 46.46 10.59 -32.60
CA VAL A 608 45.44 11.54 -33.03
C VAL A 608 44.08 10.91 -32.97
N CYS A 609 43.17 11.49 -32.17
CA CYS A 609 41.76 11.10 -32.15
C CYS A 609 41.08 11.55 -33.45
N VAL A 610 40.70 10.61 -34.31
CA VAL A 610 40.04 10.87 -35.60
C VAL A 610 38.52 10.80 -35.53
N TYR A 611 38.01 10.19 -34.47
CA TYR A 611 36.55 10.10 -34.20
C TYR A 611 36.29 10.21 -32.70
N ASP A 612 35.43 11.14 -32.30
CA ASP A 612 34.98 11.31 -30.91
C ASP A 612 33.44 11.40 -30.88
N PRO A 613 32.74 10.40 -30.27
CA PRO A 613 31.28 10.37 -30.19
C PRO A 613 30.70 11.56 -29.41
N LEU A 614 31.45 12.19 -28.48
CA LEU A 614 31.02 13.40 -27.77
C LEU A 614 30.89 14.58 -28.73
N THR A 615 31.89 14.76 -29.61
CA THR A 615 31.91 15.81 -30.61
C THR A 615 30.74 15.63 -31.58
N GLU A 616 30.53 14.43 -32.06
CA GLU A 616 29.42 14.08 -32.95
C GLU A 616 28.05 14.33 -32.29
N LEU A 617 27.82 13.86 -31.06
CA LEU A 617 26.59 14.08 -30.32
C LEU A 617 26.34 15.58 -30.12
N THR A 618 27.36 16.35 -29.77
CA THR A 618 27.24 17.80 -29.55
C THR A 618 26.86 18.53 -30.84
N GLN A 619 27.48 18.18 -31.98
CA GLN A 619 27.17 18.76 -33.29
C GLN A 619 25.73 18.41 -33.74
N LEU A 620 25.30 17.17 -33.55
CA LEU A 620 23.95 16.73 -33.91
C LEU A 620 22.84 17.46 -33.15
N PHE A 621 23.12 17.86 -31.92
CA PHE A 621 22.15 18.58 -31.07
C PHE A 621 22.42 20.09 -31.01
N GLU A 622 23.37 20.66 -31.78
CA GLU A 622 23.61 22.08 -31.82
C GLU A 622 22.38 22.83 -32.38
N GLY A 623 21.85 23.75 -31.59
CA GLY A 623 20.65 24.52 -31.95
C GLY A 623 19.32 23.78 -31.83
N LYS A 624 19.32 22.48 -31.51
CA LYS A 624 18.08 21.74 -31.24
C LYS A 624 17.53 22.09 -29.85
N THR A 625 16.22 22.28 -29.79
CA THR A 625 15.49 22.45 -28.52
C THR A 625 14.46 21.33 -28.40
N THR A 626 14.13 20.94 -27.17
CA THR A 626 13.12 19.93 -26.84
C THR A 626 11.72 20.19 -27.46
N LYS A 627 11.53 21.32 -28.13
CA LYS A 627 10.29 21.69 -28.81
C LYS A 627 10.29 21.41 -30.33
N GLN A 628 11.42 21.02 -30.94
CA GLN A 628 11.54 20.90 -32.39
C GLN A 628 11.03 19.56 -32.97
N ASP A 629 10.90 18.51 -32.16
CA ASP A 629 10.38 17.21 -32.63
C ASP A 629 8.89 17.26 -33.03
N ARG A 630 8.17 18.32 -32.65
CA ARG A 630 6.78 18.55 -33.07
C ARG A 630 6.61 18.85 -34.56
N ALA A 631 7.69 19.22 -35.26
CA ALA A 631 7.62 19.54 -36.68
C ALA A 631 7.76 18.32 -37.60
N VAL A 632 8.38 17.24 -37.16
CA VAL A 632 8.63 16.02 -37.95
C VAL A 632 7.30 15.29 -38.27
N THR A 633 6.38 15.25 -37.27
CA THR A 633 5.08 14.61 -37.44
C THR A 633 4.21 15.24 -38.57
N LYS A 634 4.36 16.54 -38.90
CA LYS A 634 3.57 17.22 -39.91
C LYS A 634 3.90 16.78 -41.33
N ASN A 635 5.07 16.25 -41.62
CA ASN A 635 5.53 15.83 -42.95
C ASN A 635 5.33 14.33 -43.20
N MET A 636 4.82 13.57 -42.26
CA MET A 636 4.51 12.15 -42.43
C MET A 636 3.20 11.95 -43.24
N PRO A 637 3.06 10.82 -43.98
CA PRO A 637 1.77 10.38 -44.48
C PRO A 637 0.75 10.34 -43.33
N ILE A 638 -0.51 10.70 -43.62
CA ILE A 638 -1.54 10.84 -42.58
C ILE A 638 -1.74 9.54 -41.77
N GLU A 639 -1.58 8.42 -42.44
CA GLU A 639 -1.72 7.09 -41.89
C GLU A 639 -0.65 6.81 -40.83
N GLU A 640 0.60 7.12 -41.14
CA GLU A 640 1.74 7.00 -40.20
C GLU A 640 1.68 8.08 -39.13
N ARG A 641 1.26 9.29 -39.45
CA ARG A 641 1.10 10.38 -38.48
C ARG A 641 0.10 10.04 -37.39
N LEU A 642 -1.03 9.40 -37.72
CA LEU A 642 -2.02 8.95 -36.75
C LEU A 642 -1.47 7.89 -35.82
N LYS A 643 -0.76 6.89 -36.36
CA LYS A 643 -0.08 5.86 -35.52
C LYS A 643 0.93 6.52 -34.60
N GLN A 644 1.72 7.45 -35.10
CA GLN A 644 2.75 8.13 -34.33
C GLN A 644 2.17 8.97 -33.20
N HIS A 645 1.04 9.66 -33.40
CA HIS A 645 0.33 10.37 -32.32
C HIS A 645 -0.02 9.44 -31.16
N ILE A 646 -0.44 8.20 -31.45
CA ILE A 646 -0.76 7.20 -30.41
C ILE A 646 0.51 6.69 -29.74
N ILE A 647 1.52 6.31 -30.51
CA ILE A 647 2.80 5.79 -29.99
C ILE A 647 3.47 6.83 -29.09
N ASP A 648 3.44 8.09 -29.50
CA ASP A 648 4.04 9.21 -28.74
C ASP A 648 3.16 9.71 -27.57
N GLY A 649 1.89 9.33 -27.56
CA GLY A 649 0.95 9.90 -26.60
C GLY A 649 0.73 11.41 -26.78
N GLU A 650 1.02 11.96 -27.97
CA GLU A 650 0.99 13.41 -28.25
C GLU A 650 -0.37 13.84 -28.79
N ARG A 651 -1.02 14.76 -28.08
CA ARG A 651 -2.35 15.29 -28.48
C ARG A 651 -2.29 16.53 -29.36
N ILE A 652 -1.15 17.27 -29.35
CA ILE A 652 -1.03 18.50 -30.10
C ILE A 652 -0.99 18.17 -31.59
N GLY A 653 -1.95 18.68 -32.34
CA GLY A 653 -2.11 18.40 -33.76
C GLY A 653 -2.87 17.11 -34.10
N LEU A 654 -3.31 16.36 -33.09
CA LEU A 654 -4.10 15.13 -33.28
C LEU A 654 -5.43 15.41 -34.00
N GLU A 655 -6.19 16.41 -33.51
CA GLU A 655 -7.49 16.77 -34.12
C GLU A 655 -7.32 17.23 -35.59
N GLU A 656 -6.25 18.01 -35.88
CA GLU A 656 -5.89 18.38 -37.26
C GLU A 656 -5.61 17.15 -38.12
N ALA A 657 -4.86 16.18 -37.59
CA ALA A 657 -4.55 14.93 -38.26
C ALA A 657 -5.82 14.08 -38.49
N LEU A 658 -6.68 13.98 -37.50
CA LEU A 658 -7.95 13.25 -37.60
C LEU A 658 -8.90 13.92 -38.63
N GLY A 659 -8.95 15.26 -38.65
CA GLY A 659 -9.71 16.00 -39.65
C GLY A 659 -9.27 15.70 -41.08
N VAL A 660 -7.94 15.68 -41.36
CA VAL A 660 -7.38 15.30 -42.67
C VAL A 660 -7.66 13.84 -42.98
N ALA A 661 -7.61 12.96 -41.98
CA ALA A 661 -7.91 11.54 -42.20
C ALA A 661 -9.38 11.27 -42.58
N LEU A 662 -10.31 12.02 -41.97
CA LEU A 662 -11.74 11.95 -42.24
C LEU A 662 -12.10 12.32 -43.68
N GLU A 663 -11.26 13.10 -44.39
CA GLU A 663 -11.43 13.39 -45.80
C GLU A 663 -11.14 12.17 -46.69
N LYS A 664 -10.38 11.18 -46.16
CA LYS A 664 -9.92 10.04 -46.96
C LYS A 664 -10.53 8.70 -46.51
N TYR A 665 -10.83 8.57 -45.23
CA TYR A 665 -11.19 7.30 -44.60
C TYR A 665 -12.44 7.42 -43.73
N PRO A 666 -13.30 6.38 -43.69
CA PRO A 666 -14.36 6.30 -42.69
C PRO A 666 -13.82 6.35 -41.27
N PRO A 667 -14.55 6.92 -40.29
CA PRO A 667 -14.13 7.02 -38.91
C PRO A 667 -13.73 5.67 -38.32
N LEU A 668 -14.47 4.60 -38.58
CA LEU A 668 -14.18 3.24 -38.09
C LEU A 668 -12.87 2.68 -38.66
N ASP A 669 -12.53 2.97 -39.93
CA ASP A 669 -11.26 2.54 -40.53
C ASP A 669 -10.08 3.30 -39.89
N ILE A 670 -10.26 4.59 -39.57
CA ILE A 670 -9.24 5.38 -38.86
C ILE A 670 -8.95 4.73 -37.52
N ILE A 671 -9.96 4.34 -36.74
CA ILE A 671 -9.80 3.68 -35.46
C ILE A 671 -9.16 2.30 -35.62
N ASN A 672 -9.78 1.43 -36.46
CA ASN A 672 -9.46 0.02 -36.49
C ASN A 672 -8.16 -0.31 -37.23
N ILE A 673 -7.76 0.52 -38.21
CA ILE A 673 -6.58 0.25 -39.03
C ILE A 673 -5.37 1.06 -38.52
N TYR A 674 -5.54 2.35 -38.21
CA TYR A 674 -4.40 3.22 -37.95
C TYR A 674 -4.18 3.46 -36.48
N LEU A 675 -5.22 3.83 -35.71
CA LEU A 675 -5.04 4.13 -34.29
C LEU A 675 -4.79 2.86 -33.47
N LEU A 676 -5.50 1.76 -33.74
CA LEU A 676 -5.30 0.48 -33.07
C LEU A 676 -3.93 -0.14 -33.36
N GLU A 677 -3.41 0.03 -34.61
CA GLU A 677 -2.04 -0.42 -34.87
C GLU A 677 -1.01 0.35 -34.05
N GLY A 678 -1.23 1.66 -33.85
CA GLY A 678 -0.42 2.44 -32.91
C GLY A 678 -0.46 1.89 -31.49
N MET A 679 -1.65 1.56 -30.95
CA MET A 679 -1.79 0.95 -29.63
C MET A 679 -1.15 -0.45 -29.52
N LYS A 680 -1.22 -1.24 -30.58
CA LYS A 680 -0.56 -2.55 -30.64
C LYS A 680 0.96 -2.39 -30.49
N VAL A 681 1.56 -1.45 -31.21
CA VAL A 681 2.98 -1.12 -31.08
C VAL A 681 3.32 -0.68 -29.66
N VAL A 682 2.48 0.15 -29.04
CA VAL A 682 2.64 0.54 -27.62
C VAL A 682 2.64 -0.68 -26.70
N GLY A 683 1.74 -1.65 -26.95
CA GLY A 683 1.68 -2.90 -26.21
C GLY A 683 2.93 -3.78 -26.37
N GLU A 684 3.45 -3.88 -27.61
CA GLU A 684 4.68 -4.62 -27.90
C GLU A 684 5.91 -3.96 -27.24
N LEU A 685 5.98 -2.62 -27.26
CA LEU A 685 7.05 -1.85 -26.61
C LEU A 685 7.00 -1.97 -25.09
N PHE A 686 5.82 -1.97 -24.51
CA PHE A 686 5.64 -2.20 -23.07
C PHE A 686 6.03 -3.64 -22.69
N GLY A 687 5.55 -4.63 -23.44
CA GLY A 687 5.86 -6.03 -23.20
C GLY A 687 7.36 -6.39 -23.33
N SER A 688 8.10 -5.63 -24.16
CA SER A 688 9.56 -5.77 -24.34
C SER A 688 10.38 -4.89 -23.37
N GLY A 689 9.75 -4.16 -22.46
CA GLY A 689 10.44 -3.23 -21.54
C GLY A 689 10.96 -1.94 -22.18
N GLN A 690 10.69 -1.71 -23.46
CA GLN A 690 11.16 -0.52 -24.19
C GLN A 690 10.28 0.72 -23.96
N MET A 691 9.14 0.56 -23.31
CA MET A 691 8.23 1.65 -22.93
C MET A 691 7.71 1.41 -21.51
N GLN A 692 7.75 2.42 -20.66
CA GLN A 692 7.29 2.35 -19.26
C GLN A 692 5.81 2.72 -19.16
N LEU A 693 5.14 2.25 -18.08
CA LEU A 693 3.72 2.41 -17.83
C LEU A 693 3.18 3.85 -17.96
N PRO A 694 3.85 4.92 -17.48
CA PRO A 694 3.38 6.28 -17.66
C PRO A 694 3.16 6.69 -19.13
N PHE A 695 4.01 6.20 -20.03
CA PHE A 695 3.88 6.47 -21.48
C PHE A 695 2.74 5.67 -22.11
N VAL A 696 2.52 4.44 -21.66
CA VAL A 696 1.34 3.63 -22.07
C VAL A 696 0.05 4.36 -21.70
N LEU A 697 -0.03 4.89 -20.46
CA LEU A 697 -1.17 5.67 -20.00
C LEU A 697 -1.39 6.94 -20.85
N GLN A 698 -0.32 7.62 -21.22
CA GLN A 698 -0.38 8.81 -22.07
C GLN A 698 -0.87 8.45 -23.49
N SER A 699 -0.37 7.38 -24.08
CA SER A 699 -0.82 6.84 -25.38
C SER A 699 -2.30 6.45 -25.33
N ALA A 700 -2.73 5.76 -24.28
CA ALA A 700 -4.11 5.35 -24.07
C ALA A 700 -5.06 6.57 -23.94
N GLN A 701 -4.65 7.62 -23.21
CA GLN A 701 -5.41 8.86 -23.12
C GLN A 701 -5.49 9.61 -24.45
N THR A 702 -4.44 9.53 -25.28
CA THR A 702 -4.42 10.10 -26.63
C THR A 702 -5.37 9.36 -27.55
N MET A 703 -5.39 8.04 -27.46
CA MET A 703 -6.36 7.19 -28.17
C MET A 703 -7.80 7.55 -27.79
N LYS A 704 -8.09 7.69 -26.49
CA LYS A 704 -9.42 8.10 -26.02
C LYS A 704 -9.85 9.46 -26.58
N ALA A 705 -8.93 10.43 -26.65
CA ALA A 705 -9.20 11.74 -27.23
C ALA A 705 -9.48 11.62 -28.74
N ALA A 706 -8.74 10.77 -29.45
CA ALA A 706 -8.95 10.53 -30.89
C ALA A 706 -10.32 9.90 -31.15
N VAL A 707 -10.71 8.88 -30.38
CA VAL A 707 -12.03 8.23 -30.51
C VAL A 707 -13.15 9.22 -30.19
N ALA A 708 -13.03 10.01 -29.12
CA ALA A 708 -14.03 11.04 -28.78
C ALA A 708 -14.19 12.10 -29.89
N TYR A 709 -13.10 12.47 -30.59
CA TYR A 709 -13.17 13.37 -31.74
C TYR A 709 -13.88 12.75 -32.93
N LEU A 710 -13.69 11.44 -33.16
CA LEU A 710 -14.29 10.71 -34.30
C LEU A 710 -15.74 10.32 -34.04
N GLU A 711 -16.17 10.19 -32.82
CA GLU A 711 -17.53 9.73 -32.41
C GLU A 711 -18.68 10.50 -33.07
N PRO A 712 -18.66 11.85 -33.21
CA PRO A 712 -19.71 12.61 -33.89
C PRO A 712 -19.83 12.32 -35.39
N TYR A 713 -18.75 11.80 -36.01
CA TYR A 713 -18.68 11.48 -37.44
C TYR A 713 -19.04 10.02 -37.77
N MET A 714 -19.20 9.20 -36.73
CA MET A 714 -19.70 7.84 -36.87
C MET A 714 -21.19 7.90 -37.17
N GLU A 715 -21.61 7.38 -38.30
CA GLU A 715 -23.04 7.16 -38.56
C GLU A 715 -23.55 6.24 -37.44
N LYS A 716 -24.69 6.63 -36.84
CA LYS A 716 -25.42 5.74 -35.93
C LYS A 716 -26.01 4.61 -36.77
N GLU A 717 -25.17 3.71 -37.22
CA GLU A 717 -25.66 2.41 -37.69
C GLU A 717 -26.25 1.67 -36.47
N ASP A 718 -27.43 1.15 -36.73
CA ASP A 718 -28.32 0.48 -35.80
C ASP A 718 -27.60 -0.32 -34.69
N ALA A 719 -28.20 -0.32 -33.51
CA ALA A 719 -27.81 -1.02 -32.28
C ALA A 719 -27.65 -2.57 -32.39
N ASN A 720 -27.34 -3.08 -33.58
CA ASN A 720 -27.09 -4.50 -33.91
C ASN A 720 -25.73 -4.73 -34.57
N GLY A 721 -24.81 -3.80 -34.53
CA GLY A 721 -23.44 -3.99 -35.00
C GLY A 721 -22.63 -4.89 -34.07
N SER A 722 -22.23 -6.03 -34.61
CA SER A 722 -21.36 -7.04 -34.00
C SER A 722 -20.01 -6.47 -33.55
N GLY A 723 -19.94 -5.95 -32.35
CA GLY A 723 -18.67 -5.77 -31.63
C GLY A 723 -17.98 -7.12 -31.45
N LYS A 724 -16.66 -7.16 -31.28
CA LYS A 724 -15.89 -8.40 -31.00
C LYS A 724 -16.43 -9.18 -29.79
N GLY A 725 -17.14 -8.54 -28.86
CA GLY A 725 -17.74 -9.09 -27.64
C GLY A 725 -18.01 -7.99 -26.62
N THR A 726 -18.73 -8.31 -25.55
CA THR A 726 -19.07 -7.39 -24.46
C THR A 726 -18.30 -7.75 -23.19
N PHE A 727 -17.56 -6.78 -22.66
CA PHE A 727 -16.74 -6.90 -21.46
C PHE A 727 -17.30 -5.99 -20.36
N LEU A 728 -17.68 -6.54 -19.23
CA LEU A 728 -18.19 -5.79 -18.09
C LEU A 728 -17.09 -5.65 -17.04
N ILE A 729 -16.80 -4.41 -16.62
CA ILE A 729 -15.76 -4.17 -15.62
C ILE A 729 -16.23 -3.24 -14.49
N ALA A 730 -15.85 -3.58 -13.27
CA ALA A 730 -16.17 -2.81 -12.07
C ALA A 730 -15.05 -2.85 -11.04
N THR A 731 -14.84 -1.76 -10.30
CA THR A 731 -14.11 -1.81 -9.03
C THR A 731 -15.08 -2.18 -7.92
N VAL A 732 -14.75 -3.25 -7.17
CA VAL A 732 -15.66 -3.84 -6.19
C VAL A 732 -16.01 -2.90 -5.04
N LYS A 733 -17.05 -3.24 -4.28
CA LYS A 733 -17.54 -2.48 -3.13
C LYS A 733 -16.42 -2.09 -2.18
N GLY A 734 -16.42 -0.82 -1.78
CA GLY A 734 -15.46 -0.26 -0.81
C GLY A 734 -14.09 0.10 -1.37
N ASP A 735 -13.81 -0.19 -2.65
CA ASP A 735 -12.56 0.16 -3.30
C ASP A 735 -12.74 1.36 -4.25
N VAL A 736 -11.79 2.29 -4.20
CA VAL A 736 -11.81 3.55 -4.99
C VAL A 736 -10.73 3.60 -6.07
N HIS A 737 -9.89 2.57 -6.16
CA HIS A 737 -8.78 2.53 -7.09
C HIS A 737 -9.27 2.17 -8.48
N ASP A 738 -9.10 3.07 -9.42
CA ASP A 738 -9.66 2.95 -10.77
C ASP A 738 -8.63 2.96 -11.90
N ILE A 739 -7.36 3.24 -11.60
CA ILE A 739 -6.31 3.38 -12.63
C ILE A 739 -6.17 2.09 -13.44
N GLY A 740 -6.00 0.95 -12.79
CA GLY A 740 -5.88 -0.34 -13.48
C GLY A 740 -7.15 -0.69 -14.26
N LYS A 741 -8.32 -0.50 -13.66
CA LYS A 741 -9.62 -0.72 -14.30
C LYS A 741 -9.81 0.15 -15.55
N ASN A 742 -9.48 1.44 -15.45
CA ASN A 742 -9.60 2.36 -16.56
C ASN A 742 -8.61 2.05 -17.69
N LEU A 743 -7.43 1.53 -17.35
CA LEU A 743 -6.47 1.04 -18.35
C LEU A 743 -7.02 -0.17 -19.11
N VAL A 744 -7.63 -1.13 -18.42
CA VAL A 744 -8.30 -2.29 -19.03
C VAL A 744 -9.43 -1.83 -19.95
N ASP A 745 -10.29 -0.91 -19.48
CA ASP A 745 -11.38 -0.32 -20.27
C ASP A 745 -10.85 0.30 -21.57
N ILE A 746 -9.85 1.18 -21.47
CA ILE A 746 -9.28 1.87 -22.61
C ILE A 746 -8.68 0.87 -23.61
N ILE A 747 -7.91 -0.12 -23.13
CA ILE A 747 -7.25 -1.09 -24.01
C ILE A 747 -8.28 -1.98 -24.71
N LEU A 748 -9.27 -2.51 -24.01
CA LEU A 748 -10.29 -3.37 -24.63
C LEU A 748 -11.23 -2.58 -25.56
N SER A 749 -11.69 -1.41 -25.13
CA SER A 749 -12.53 -0.55 -25.99
C SER A 749 -11.83 -0.21 -27.29
N ASN A 750 -10.54 0.12 -27.22
CA ASN A 750 -9.74 0.45 -28.39
C ASN A 750 -9.44 -0.76 -29.28
N ASN A 751 -9.58 -1.98 -28.77
CA ASN A 751 -9.44 -3.21 -29.54
C ASN A 751 -10.77 -3.77 -30.06
N GLY A 752 -11.85 -2.97 -30.00
CA GLY A 752 -13.13 -3.28 -30.64
C GLY A 752 -14.09 -4.08 -29.77
N TYR A 753 -13.82 -4.19 -28.46
CA TYR A 753 -14.74 -4.74 -27.46
C TYR A 753 -15.71 -3.67 -26.97
N LYS A 754 -16.95 -4.03 -26.75
CA LYS A 754 -17.89 -3.18 -26.02
C LYS A 754 -17.60 -3.30 -24.54
N VAL A 755 -16.98 -2.28 -23.94
CA VAL A 755 -16.71 -2.26 -22.49
C VAL A 755 -17.82 -1.54 -21.75
N VAL A 756 -18.41 -2.20 -20.76
CA VAL A 756 -19.38 -1.64 -19.84
C VAL A 756 -18.66 -1.39 -18.51
N ASN A 757 -18.24 -0.16 -18.28
CA ASN A 757 -17.50 0.24 -17.10
C ASN A 757 -18.44 0.84 -16.05
N LEU A 758 -18.66 0.13 -14.96
CA LEU A 758 -19.56 0.53 -13.88
C LEU A 758 -18.94 1.55 -12.90
N GLY A 759 -17.64 1.83 -13.04
CA GLY A 759 -16.94 2.73 -12.11
C GLY A 759 -16.45 2.05 -10.84
N ILE A 760 -16.30 2.84 -9.78
CA ILE A 760 -15.76 2.41 -8.48
C ILE A 760 -16.86 2.04 -7.48
N LYS A 761 -16.49 1.34 -6.39
CA LYS A 761 -17.37 1.00 -5.24
C LYS A 761 -18.65 0.24 -5.63
N GLN A 762 -18.58 -0.61 -6.64
CA GLN A 762 -19.78 -1.25 -7.16
C GLN A 762 -20.25 -2.42 -6.28
N PRO A 763 -21.50 -2.39 -5.79
CA PRO A 763 -22.12 -3.54 -5.14
C PRO A 763 -22.38 -4.65 -6.17
N VAL A 764 -22.45 -5.88 -5.69
CA VAL A 764 -22.66 -7.07 -6.55
C VAL A 764 -23.95 -7.00 -7.37
N ASP A 765 -25.02 -6.43 -6.82
CA ASP A 765 -26.32 -6.28 -7.48
C ASP A 765 -26.24 -5.42 -8.75
N ASN A 766 -25.41 -4.36 -8.73
CA ASN A 766 -25.16 -3.52 -9.91
C ASN A 766 -24.43 -4.30 -11.01
N ILE A 767 -23.45 -5.12 -10.61
CA ILE A 767 -22.69 -5.96 -11.55
C ILE A 767 -23.61 -6.98 -12.20
N ILE A 768 -24.49 -7.63 -11.42
CA ILE A 768 -25.47 -8.60 -11.90
C ILE A 768 -26.49 -7.94 -12.84
N SER A 769 -27.00 -6.79 -12.46
CA SER A 769 -27.97 -6.03 -13.26
C SER A 769 -27.38 -5.64 -14.63
N ALA A 770 -26.15 -5.10 -14.63
CA ALA A 770 -25.45 -4.73 -15.84
C ALA A 770 -25.06 -5.95 -16.70
N TYR A 771 -24.69 -7.06 -16.08
CA TYR A 771 -24.44 -8.31 -16.79
C TYR A 771 -25.70 -8.77 -17.57
N ARG A 772 -26.88 -8.75 -16.91
CA ARG A 772 -28.15 -9.14 -17.54
C ARG A 772 -28.62 -8.17 -18.61
N GLU A 773 -28.44 -6.87 -18.38
CA GLU A 773 -28.83 -5.81 -19.33
C GLU A 773 -27.98 -5.87 -20.61
N HIS A 774 -26.69 -6.06 -20.47
CA HIS A 774 -25.75 -5.98 -21.59
C HIS A 774 -25.32 -7.35 -22.15
N ASN A 775 -25.76 -8.46 -21.56
CA ASN A 775 -25.37 -9.83 -21.93
C ASN A 775 -23.84 -9.95 -22.09
N ALA A 776 -23.08 -9.55 -21.06
CA ALA A 776 -21.64 -9.53 -21.13
C ALA A 776 -21.04 -10.92 -21.32
N ASP A 777 -20.02 -11.02 -22.17
CA ASP A 777 -19.30 -12.26 -22.47
C ASP A 777 -18.30 -12.63 -21.38
N CYS A 778 -17.84 -11.62 -20.64
CA CYS A 778 -16.91 -11.74 -19.53
C CYS A 778 -17.19 -10.64 -18.49
N ILE A 779 -17.02 -10.95 -17.21
CA ILE A 779 -17.08 -9.99 -16.10
C ILE A 779 -15.67 -9.80 -15.56
N ALA A 780 -15.25 -8.57 -15.34
CA ALA A 780 -13.99 -8.26 -14.67
C ALA A 780 -14.22 -7.48 -13.38
N MET A 781 -13.54 -7.89 -12.33
CA MET A 781 -13.55 -7.21 -11.04
C MET A 781 -12.15 -6.72 -10.69
N SER A 782 -12.04 -5.44 -10.36
CA SER A 782 -10.78 -4.78 -9.99
C SER A 782 -10.80 -4.36 -8.53
N GLY A 783 -9.64 -4.42 -7.86
CA GLY A 783 -9.47 -3.91 -6.50
C GLY A 783 -8.01 -3.92 -6.08
N LEU A 784 -7.58 -2.88 -5.38
CA LEU A 784 -6.22 -2.72 -4.88
C LEU A 784 -6.08 -3.20 -3.43
N LEU A 785 -7.13 -3.05 -2.65
CA LEU A 785 -7.13 -3.34 -1.22
C LEU A 785 -7.19 -4.84 -0.95
N VAL A 786 -6.51 -5.32 0.09
CA VAL A 786 -6.63 -6.72 0.53
C VAL A 786 -8.09 -7.10 0.82
N LYS A 787 -8.86 -6.18 1.40
CA LYS A 787 -10.31 -6.36 1.62
C LYS A 787 -11.11 -6.57 0.33
N SER A 788 -10.67 -5.98 -0.78
CA SER A 788 -11.36 -6.12 -2.07
C SER A 788 -11.35 -7.57 -2.56
N THR A 789 -10.35 -8.37 -2.17
CA THR A 789 -10.28 -9.80 -2.53
C THR A 789 -11.40 -10.61 -1.86
N ALA A 790 -11.82 -10.24 -0.63
CA ALA A 790 -12.97 -10.84 0.03
C ALA A 790 -14.26 -10.56 -0.73
N PHE A 791 -14.50 -9.30 -1.10
CA PHE A 791 -15.67 -8.93 -1.89
C PHE A 791 -15.69 -9.60 -3.26
N MET A 792 -14.53 -9.78 -3.91
CA MET A 792 -14.46 -10.54 -5.17
C MET A 792 -14.94 -11.97 -4.97
N LYS A 793 -14.49 -12.64 -3.90
CA LYS A 793 -14.90 -14.00 -3.58
C LYS A 793 -16.38 -14.09 -3.22
N GLU A 794 -16.91 -13.21 -2.37
CA GLU A 794 -18.33 -13.10 -2.05
C GLU A 794 -19.19 -12.88 -3.30
N ASN A 795 -18.73 -12.01 -4.21
CA ASN A 795 -19.42 -11.78 -5.48
C ASN A 795 -19.51 -13.04 -6.33
N LEU A 796 -18.45 -13.87 -6.36
CA LEU A 796 -18.45 -15.17 -7.07
C LEU A 796 -19.48 -16.15 -6.46
N GLU A 797 -19.65 -16.17 -5.15
CA GLU A 797 -20.69 -16.96 -4.48
C GLU A 797 -22.09 -16.48 -4.86
N VAL A 798 -22.28 -15.17 -4.91
CA VAL A 798 -23.57 -14.58 -5.35
C VAL A 798 -23.83 -14.88 -6.81
N PHE A 799 -22.83 -14.79 -7.69
CA PHE A 799 -22.96 -15.17 -9.11
C PHE A 799 -23.41 -16.61 -9.28
N ASN A 800 -22.88 -17.54 -8.49
CA ASN A 800 -23.36 -18.92 -8.48
C ASN A 800 -24.85 -19.05 -8.09
N LYS A 801 -25.32 -18.31 -7.08
CA LYS A 801 -26.72 -18.29 -6.64
C LYS A 801 -27.65 -17.74 -7.72
N GLU A 802 -27.16 -16.74 -8.46
CA GLU A 802 -27.88 -16.08 -9.55
C GLU A 802 -27.76 -16.81 -10.91
N GLY A 803 -27.10 -17.96 -10.94
CA GLY A 803 -26.94 -18.80 -12.15
C GLY A 803 -26.01 -18.23 -13.21
N ILE A 804 -25.12 -17.33 -12.82
CA ILE A 804 -24.09 -16.74 -13.69
C ILE A 804 -22.90 -17.70 -13.75
N SER A 805 -22.40 -18.00 -14.95
CA SER A 805 -21.25 -18.89 -15.17
C SER A 805 -20.24 -18.38 -16.20
N VAL A 806 -20.44 -17.18 -16.74
CA VAL A 806 -19.48 -16.58 -17.67
C VAL A 806 -18.10 -16.42 -17.05
N PRO A 807 -17.00 -16.42 -17.83
CA PRO A 807 -15.67 -16.25 -17.27
C PRO A 807 -15.56 -14.93 -16.50
N VAL A 808 -14.87 -14.99 -15.36
CA VAL A 808 -14.63 -13.83 -14.49
C VAL A 808 -13.14 -13.58 -14.42
N ILE A 809 -12.71 -12.36 -14.74
CA ILE A 809 -11.33 -11.90 -14.58
C ILE A 809 -11.21 -11.15 -13.24
N LEU A 810 -10.21 -11.49 -12.45
CA LEU A 810 -9.88 -10.80 -11.21
C LEU A 810 -8.54 -10.10 -11.36
N GLY A 811 -8.54 -8.78 -11.22
CA GLY A 811 -7.35 -7.94 -11.37
C GLY A 811 -7.12 -7.05 -10.14
N GLY A 812 -5.85 -6.78 -9.83
CA GLY A 812 -5.45 -5.86 -8.78
C GLY A 812 -4.24 -6.32 -7.96
N ALA A 813 -3.52 -5.36 -7.38
CA ALA A 813 -2.22 -5.60 -6.74
C ALA A 813 -2.29 -6.48 -5.47
N ALA A 814 -3.46 -6.58 -4.82
CA ALA A 814 -3.64 -7.46 -3.65
C ALA A 814 -3.92 -8.92 -4.02
N LEU A 815 -4.09 -9.24 -5.31
CA LEU A 815 -4.37 -10.59 -5.77
C LEU A 815 -3.07 -11.35 -6.05
N THR A 816 -3.09 -12.64 -5.71
CA THR A 816 -2.05 -13.57 -6.12
C THR A 816 -2.63 -14.62 -7.08
N PRO A 817 -1.84 -15.16 -8.04
CA PRO A 817 -2.30 -16.25 -8.89
C PRO A 817 -2.85 -17.44 -8.08
N LYS A 818 -2.22 -17.73 -6.94
CA LYS A 818 -2.64 -18.79 -6.04
C LYS A 818 -4.04 -18.57 -5.48
N PHE A 819 -4.32 -17.36 -4.96
CA PHE A 819 -5.66 -17.02 -4.46
C PHE A 819 -6.73 -17.10 -5.54
N VAL A 820 -6.42 -16.62 -6.74
CA VAL A 820 -7.36 -16.66 -7.86
C VAL A 820 -7.65 -18.10 -8.30
N TYR A 821 -6.63 -18.94 -8.46
CA TYR A 821 -6.80 -20.29 -9.00
C TYR A 821 -7.14 -21.35 -7.94
N ASP A 822 -6.69 -21.19 -6.69
CA ASP A 822 -6.99 -22.16 -5.62
C ASP A 822 -8.27 -21.78 -4.88
N ASP A 823 -8.44 -20.51 -4.48
CA ASP A 823 -9.59 -20.09 -3.66
C ASP A 823 -10.79 -19.65 -4.51
N CYS A 824 -10.58 -18.70 -5.43
CA CYS A 824 -11.70 -18.13 -6.20
C CYS A 824 -12.25 -19.11 -7.23
N GLN A 825 -11.40 -19.90 -7.90
CA GLN A 825 -11.86 -20.91 -8.85
C GLN A 825 -12.65 -22.04 -8.15
N ASN A 826 -12.26 -22.43 -6.93
CA ASN A 826 -13.02 -23.43 -6.17
C ASN A 826 -14.38 -22.89 -5.68
N THR A 827 -14.49 -21.56 -5.54
CA THR A 827 -15.74 -20.91 -5.14
C THR A 827 -16.70 -20.73 -6.30
N TYR A 828 -16.22 -20.53 -7.52
CA TYR A 828 -17.03 -20.18 -8.69
C TYR A 828 -17.24 -21.36 -9.65
N LYS A 829 -18.46 -21.55 -10.14
CA LYS A 829 -18.80 -22.62 -11.09
C LYS A 829 -18.22 -22.36 -12.48
N GLY A 830 -18.16 -21.11 -12.90
CA GLY A 830 -17.54 -20.68 -14.16
C GLY A 830 -16.02 -20.60 -14.05
N LYS A 831 -15.35 -20.13 -15.08
CA LYS A 831 -13.89 -19.96 -15.08
C LYS A 831 -13.49 -18.63 -14.45
N VAL A 832 -12.48 -18.69 -13.58
CA VAL A 832 -11.83 -17.51 -13.02
C VAL A 832 -10.45 -17.36 -13.66
N VAL A 833 -10.11 -16.14 -14.04
CA VAL A 833 -8.84 -15.80 -14.71
C VAL A 833 -8.13 -14.72 -13.90
N TYR A 834 -6.84 -14.86 -13.72
CA TYR A 834 -6.02 -13.83 -13.11
C TYR A 834 -5.66 -12.74 -14.13
N GLY A 835 -6.22 -11.55 -13.95
CA GLY A 835 -5.91 -10.35 -14.72
C GLY A 835 -4.62 -9.70 -14.21
N LYS A 836 -3.49 -10.18 -14.72
CA LYS A 836 -2.17 -9.67 -14.34
C LYS A 836 -1.99 -8.22 -14.76
N ASP A 837 -2.39 -7.91 -15.99
CA ASP A 837 -2.35 -6.59 -16.60
C ASP A 837 -3.41 -6.47 -17.71
N ALA A 838 -3.62 -5.27 -18.22
CA ALA A 838 -4.66 -4.99 -19.20
C ALA A 838 -4.42 -5.69 -20.55
N PHE A 839 -3.19 -6.03 -20.89
CA PHE A 839 -2.88 -6.78 -22.11
C PHE A 839 -3.15 -8.28 -21.97
N SER A 840 -2.97 -8.82 -20.76
CA SER A 840 -3.37 -10.20 -20.46
C SER A 840 -4.89 -10.37 -20.57
N ASP A 841 -5.67 -9.36 -20.13
CA ASP A 841 -7.13 -9.34 -20.25
C ASP A 841 -7.56 -9.26 -21.73
N LEU A 842 -6.90 -8.42 -22.52
CA LEU A 842 -7.11 -8.35 -23.97
C LEU A 842 -6.79 -9.68 -24.65
N ASN A 843 -5.64 -10.25 -24.37
CA ASN A 843 -5.23 -11.56 -24.93
C ASN A 843 -6.23 -12.66 -24.58
N PHE A 844 -6.76 -12.65 -23.35
CA PHE A 844 -7.79 -13.60 -22.97
C PHE A 844 -9.06 -13.41 -23.80
N MET A 845 -9.55 -12.18 -23.95
CA MET A 845 -10.75 -11.88 -24.74
C MET A 845 -10.58 -12.20 -26.23
N ASP A 846 -9.42 -11.92 -26.82
CA ASP A 846 -9.11 -12.24 -28.22
C ASP A 846 -9.09 -13.74 -28.51
N ARG A 847 -8.89 -14.58 -27.49
CA ARG A 847 -8.97 -16.05 -27.57
C ARG A 847 -10.36 -16.58 -27.19
N LEU A 848 -10.99 -15.98 -26.19
CA LEU A 848 -12.31 -16.36 -25.70
C LEU A 848 -13.38 -16.23 -26.80
N MET A 849 -13.42 -15.09 -27.48
CA MET A 849 -14.52 -14.82 -28.43
C MET A 849 -14.52 -15.74 -29.65
N PRO A 850 -13.37 -16.02 -30.33
CA PRO A 850 -13.33 -17.04 -31.37
C PRO A 850 -13.66 -18.44 -30.87
N ALA A 851 -13.24 -18.79 -29.65
CA ALA A 851 -13.54 -20.08 -29.05
C ALA A 851 -15.04 -20.24 -28.73
N LYS A 852 -15.71 -19.20 -28.20
CA LYS A 852 -17.17 -19.17 -28.02
C LYS A 852 -17.90 -19.33 -29.34
N THR A 853 -17.49 -18.58 -30.37
CA THR A 853 -18.10 -18.64 -31.74
C THR A 853 -17.95 -20.03 -32.37
N SER A 854 -16.80 -20.66 -32.20
CA SER A 854 -16.49 -22.00 -32.73
C SER A 854 -16.95 -23.14 -31.84
N LYS A 855 -17.65 -22.86 -30.71
CA LYS A 855 -18.11 -23.82 -29.70
C LYS A 855 -16.97 -24.64 -29.06
N LYS A 856 -15.79 -24.05 -28.97
CA LYS A 856 -14.59 -24.63 -28.33
C LYS A 856 -14.33 -24.08 -26.91
N TRP A 857 -15.30 -23.35 -26.37
CA TRP A 857 -15.33 -22.83 -25.00
C TRP A 857 -16.56 -23.34 -24.26
N ASP A 858 -16.37 -23.78 -23.03
CA ASP A 858 -17.43 -24.06 -22.06
C ASP A 858 -17.21 -23.19 -20.83
N ASP A 859 -18.24 -22.50 -20.37
CA ASP A 859 -18.11 -21.53 -19.26
C ASP A 859 -17.63 -22.17 -17.96
N CYS A 860 -17.89 -23.48 -17.74
CA CYS A 860 -17.46 -24.19 -16.55
C CYS A 860 -16.13 -24.95 -16.74
N GLN A 861 -15.87 -25.47 -17.93
CA GLN A 861 -14.65 -26.28 -18.21
C GLN A 861 -13.50 -25.43 -18.79
N GLY A 862 -13.81 -24.29 -19.39
CA GLY A 862 -12.84 -23.45 -20.09
C GLY A 862 -12.65 -23.87 -21.54
N PHE A 863 -11.43 -23.73 -22.07
CA PHE A 863 -11.09 -24.16 -23.42
C PHE A 863 -11.14 -25.69 -23.53
N LEU A 864 -11.87 -26.22 -24.51
CA LEU A 864 -12.03 -27.66 -24.73
C LEU A 864 -10.75 -28.28 -25.35
N GLU A 865 -10.55 -29.59 -25.20
CA GLU A 865 -9.27 -30.35 -25.30
C GLU A 865 -8.31 -30.03 -26.46
N GLU A 866 -8.80 -29.71 -27.65
CA GLU A 866 -7.93 -29.33 -28.79
C GLU A 866 -7.38 -27.91 -28.67
N TYR A 867 -8.04 -27.03 -27.98
CA TYR A 867 -7.67 -25.63 -27.77
C TYR A 867 -6.89 -25.42 -26.48
N ALA A 868 -6.99 -26.33 -25.54
CA ALA A 868 -6.32 -26.29 -24.23
C ALA A 868 -4.80 -26.46 -24.34
N LYS A 869 -4.32 -27.27 -25.31
CA LYS A 869 -2.88 -27.51 -25.49
C LYS A 869 -2.09 -26.30 -26.01
N GLU A 870 -2.77 -25.39 -26.74
CA GLU A 870 -2.19 -24.13 -27.21
C GLU A 870 -2.33 -23.00 -26.17
N ASN A 871 -3.06 -23.22 -25.09
CA ASN A 871 -3.50 -22.21 -24.13
C ASN A 871 -3.27 -22.61 -22.65
N GLU A 872 -2.24 -23.42 -22.36
CA GLU A 872 -1.88 -23.85 -20.98
C GLU A 872 -1.64 -22.66 -20.00
N PHE A 873 -1.46 -21.45 -20.52
CA PHE A 873 -1.21 -20.24 -19.74
C PHE A 873 -2.47 -19.60 -19.14
N PHE A 874 -3.67 -19.99 -19.56
CA PHE A 874 -4.93 -19.38 -19.12
C PHE A 874 -5.79 -20.35 -18.30
N GLY A 875 -5.31 -20.79 -17.15
CA GLY A 875 -6.14 -21.34 -16.09
C GLY A 875 -6.66 -22.78 -16.29
N ASN A 876 -5.98 -23.61 -17.09
CA ASN A 876 -6.15 -25.05 -17.00
C ASN A 876 -5.17 -25.63 -15.96
N GLY A 877 -5.27 -25.19 -14.71
CA GLY A 877 -4.67 -25.91 -13.59
C GLY A 877 -5.19 -27.34 -13.60
N LYS A 878 -4.27 -28.32 -13.72
CA LYS A 878 -4.62 -29.74 -13.61
C LYS A 878 -5.36 -29.99 -12.31
N ILE A 879 -6.66 -30.13 -12.36
CA ILE A 879 -7.43 -30.74 -11.28
C ILE A 879 -6.98 -32.21 -11.23
N LYS A 880 -6.20 -32.55 -10.22
CA LYS A 880 -6.12 -33.96 -9.81
C LYS A 880 -7.51 -34.35 -9.30
N SER A 881 -8.26 -34.99 -10.16
CA SER A 881 -9.49 -35.68 -9.78
C SER A 881 -9.11 -36.92 -8.97
N GLU A 882 -9.01 -36.75 -7.68
CA GLU A 882 -9.31 -37.85 -6.78
C GLU A 882 -10.80 -37.73 -6.41
N THR A 883 -11.59 -38.46 -7.13
CA THR A 883 -12.99 -38.77 -6.82
C THR A 883 -13.03 -39.53 -5.51
N VAL A 884 -13.30 -38.83 -4.42
CA VAL A 884 -13.88 -39.45 -3.22
C VAL A 884 -15.34 -39.05 -3.25
N THR A 885 -16.14 -39.98 -3.68
CA THR A 885 -17.61 -39.98 -3.48
C THR A 885 -17.91 -40.17 -2.00
N PRO A 886 -18.56 -39.25 -1.32
CA PRO A 886 -19.18 -39.53 -0.05
C PRO A 886 -20.55 -40.15 -0.36
N GLU A 887 -20.76 -41.37 0.12
CA GLU A 887 -22.08 -41.99 0.19
C GLU A 887 -23.04 -41.11 0.99
N LYS A 888 -24.22 -40.90 0.40
CA LYS A 888 -25.35 -40.28 1.09
C LYS A 888 -25.86 -41.22 2.17
N PRO A 889 -26.10 -40.79 3.39
CA PRO A 889 -27.00 -41.47 4.30
C PRO A 889 -28.44 -41.23 3.84
N LYS A 890 -29.13 -42.27 3.59
CA LYS A 890 -30.59 -42.28 3.50
C LYS A 890 -31.19 -42.00 4.88
N SER A 891 -32.07 -41.03 4.98
CA SER A 891 -33.09 -40.95 5.99
C SER A 891 -34.41 -40.57 5.35
N GLU A 892 -35.36 -41.39 5.65
CA GLU A 892 -36.77 -41.35 5.22
C GLU A 892 -37.48 -40.15 5.82
N GLY A 893 -38.38 -39.66 5.03
CA GLY A 893 -39.54 -38.86 5.18
C GLY A 893 -39.93 -38.20 6.49
N GLU A 894 -40.29 -36.95 6.34
CA GLU A 894 -41.65 -36.50 6.75
C GLU A 894 -41.93 -35.13 6.20
N ASN A 895 -43.15 -34.99 5.73
CA ASN A 895 -43.77 -33.76 5.26
C ASN A 895 -43.56 -32.58 6.24
N GLN A 896 -42.99 -31.48 5.82
CA GLN A 896 -43.28 -30.20 6.42
C GLN A 896 -43.63 -29.16 5.35
N GLN A 897 -44.76 -28.54 5.60
CA GLN A 897 -45.38 -27.46 4.83
C GLN A 897 -44.40 -26.26 4.63
N PRO A 898 -44.58 -25.42 3.61
CA PRO A 898 -43.75 -24.26 3.38
C PRO A 898 -43.80 -23.30 4.57
N ALA A 899 -42.62 -22.97 5.10
CA ALA A 899 -42.45 -22.01 6.16
C ALA A 899 -42.98 -20.63 5.69
N THR A 900 -43.86 -20.05 6.47
CA THR A 900 -44.28 -18.66 6.40
C THR A 900 -43.06 -17.76 6.39
N PRO A 901 -43.05 -16.65 5.62
CA PRO A 901 -41.97 -15.71 5.67
C PRO A 901 -41.75 -15.22 7.11
N LEU A 902 -40.50 -15.27 7.58
CA LEU A 902 -40.12 -14.68 8.85
C LEU A 902 -40.51 -13.18 8.81
N GLU A 903 -41.42 -12.80 9.70
CA GLU A 903 -41.71 -11.41 9.99
C GLU A 903 -40.40 -10.76 10.44
N VAL A 904 -39.89 -9.82 9.65
CA VAL A 904 -38.78 -8.97 10.04
C VAL A 904 -39.26 -8.16 11.23
N ASP A 905 -38.71 -8.43 12.41
CA ASP A 905 -38.98 -7.70 13.64
C ASP A 905 -38.56 -6.23 13.46
N SER A 906 -39.52 -5.40 13.12
CA SER A 906 -39.33 -3.98 12.88
C SER A 906 -39.42 -3.17 14.19
N ARG A 907 -38.73 -3.62 15.25
CA ARG A 907 -38.65 -2.82 16.48
C ARG A 907 -37.80 -1.58 16.22
N ARG A 908 -38.45 -0.50 15.94
CA ARG A 908 -37.84 0.83 15.94
C ARG A 908 -37.54 1.26 17.39
N SER A 909 -36.50 2.06 17.57
CA SER A 909 -36.20 2.73 18.82
C SER A 909 -37.43 3.50 19.29
N GLU A 910 -37.79 3.38 20.56
CA GLU A 910 -38.92 4.12 21.19
C GLU A 910 -38.75 5.65 21.14
N VAL A 911 -37.55 6.14 20.83
CA VAL A 911 -37.20 7.55 20.69
C VAL A 911 -37.56 8.11 19.29
N VAL A 912 -37.85 7.23 18.32
CA VAL A 912 -38.22 7.66 16.96
C VAL A 912 -39.72 7.72 16.81
N GLU A 913 -40.28 8.92 16.64
CA GLU A 913 -41.72 9.11 16.37
C GLU A 913 -42.15 8.28 15.14
N VAL A 914 -43.18 7.44 15.31
CA VAL A 914 -43.64 6.51 14.28
C VAL A 914 -44.73 7.11 13.39
N ASN A 915 -45.39 8.20 13.84
CA ASN A 915 -46.53 8.85 13.17
C ASN A 915 -46.18 10.22 12.56
N ILE A 916 -45.00 10.33 11.98
CA ILE A 916 -44.67 11.49 11.16
C ILE A 916 -45.33 11.35 9.80
N GLU A 917 -46.08 12.36 9.41
CA GLU A 917 -46.56 12.51 8.04
C GLU A 917 -45.36 12.52 7.09
N ARG A 918 -45.28 11.51 6.24
CA ARG A 918 -44.16 11.44 5.25
C ARG A 918 -44.41 12.56 4.25
N PRO A 919 -43.48 13.53 4.14
CA PRO A 919 -43.62 14.57 3.13
C PRO A 919 -43.59 13.92 1.74
N THR A 920 -44.60 14.28 0.92
CA THR A 920 -44.60 13.90 -0.49
C THR A 920 -43.52 14.73 -1.19
N PRO A 921 -42.54 14.11 -1.87
CA PRO A 921 -41.55 14.89 -2.62
C PRO A 921 -42.25 15.73 -3.69
N PRO A 922 -41.78 16.96 -3.93
CA PRO A 922 -42.39 17.89 -4.88
C PRO A 922 -42.46 17.35 -6.32
N PHE A 923 -41.64 16.37 -6.64
CA PHE A 923 -41.64 15.62 -7.91
C PHE A 923 -40.96 14.25 -7.74
N TRP A 924 -41.24 13.35 -8.69
CA TRP A 924 -40.57 12.04 -8.79
C TRP A 924 -39.65 12.03 -10.01
N GLY A 925 -38.43 11.48 -9.82
CA GLY A 925 -37.41 11.41 -10.85
C GLY A 925 -36.41 12.56 -10.78
N THR A 926 -35.68 12.79 -11.86
CA THR A 926 -34.69 13.86 -11.99
C THR A 926 -35.28 15.09 -12.63
N LYS A 927 -35.09 16.26 -12.01
CA LYS A 927 -35.44 17.57 -12.59
C LYS A 927 -34.14 18.36 -12.76
N VAL A 928 -33.88 18.79 -13.97
CA VAL A 928 -32.75 19.70 -14.27
C VAL A 928 -33.27 21.12 -14.18
N LEU A 929 -32.72 21.88 -13.23
CA LEU A 929 -33.01 23.30 -13.05
C LEU A 929 -32.02 24.09 -13.92
N GLN A 930 -32.54 25.15 -14.59
CA GLN A 930 -31.66 26.13 -15.24
C GLN A 930 -31.19 27.15 -14.19
N PRO A 931 -30.08 27.87 -14.40
CA PRO A 931 -29.60 28.86 -13.42
C PRO A 931 -30.68 29.89 -13.02
N GLU A 932 -31.55 30.27 -13.93
CA GLU A 932 -32.62 31.22 -13.69
C GLU A 932 -33.76 30.65 -12.82
N ASP A 933 -33.84 29.33 -12.70
CA ASP A 933 -34.87 28.63 -11.91
C ASP A 933 -34.43 28.43 -10.44
N ILE A 934 -33.18 28.80 -10.09
CA ILE A 934 -32.60 28.57 -8.76
C ILE A 934 -32.74 29.86 -7.95
N PRO A 935 -33.60 29.91 -6.92
CA PRO A 935 -33.77 31.10 -6.08
C PRO A 935 -32.56 31.21 -5.11
N LEU A 936 -31.48 31.85 -5.56
CA LEU A 936 -30.23 31.97 -4.80
C LEU A 936 -30.41 32.56 -3.40
N GLU A 937 -31.32 33.56 -3.23
CA GLU A 937 -31.62 34.15 -1.93
C GLU A 937 -32.21 33.12 -0.95
N GLU A 938 -33.05 32.18 -1.45
CA GLU A 938 -33.59 31.10 -0.63
C GLU A 938 -32.52 30.04 -0.32
N VAL A 939 -31.62 29.73 -1.28
CA VAL A 939 -30.53 28.79 -1.09
C VAL A 939 -29.53 29.29 -0.06
N PHE A 940 -29.16 30.57 -0.14
CA PHE A 940 -28.24 31.20 0.82
C PHE A 940 -28.77 31.20 2.24
N TRP A 941 -30.08 31.22 2.44
CA TRP A 941 -30.70 31.15 3.77
C TRP A 941 -30.42 29.82 4.49
N TYR A 942 -30.13 28.74 3.74
CA TYR A 942 -29.83 27.43 4.28
C TYR A 942 -28.31 27.16 4.36
N LEU A 943 -27.42 28.09 3.96
CA LEU A 943 -26.00 27.95 4.09
C LEU A 943 -25.56 28.07 5.56
N ASP A 944 -24.82 27.07 6.03
CA ASP A 944 -24.04 27.21 7.25
C ASP A 944 -22.77 28.04 6.95
N LEU A 945 -22.90 29.35 7.16
CA LEU A 945 -21.85 30.33 6.89
C LEU A 945 -20.57 30.04 7.71
N GLN A 946 -20.72 29.50 8.92
CA GLN A 946 -19.57 29.15 9.73
C GLN A 946 -18.76 27.99 9.10
N SER A 947 -19.44 26.94 8.66
CA SER A 947 -18.80 25.83 7.93
C SER A 947 -18.24 26.29 6.59
N LEU A 948 -18.93 27.17 5.88
CA LEU A 948 -18.46 27.71 4.61
C LEU A 948 -17.19 28.56 4.80
N PHE A 949 -17.25 29.56 5.65
CA PHE A 949 -16.13 30.52 5.81
C PHE A 949 -14.95 29.90 6.51
N ALA A 950 -15.14 29.27 7.67
CA ALA A 950 -14.04 28.72 8.45
C ALA A 950 -13.59 27.32 7.97
N GLY A 951 -14.51 26.51 7.47
CA GLY A 951 -14.26 25.14 7.00
C GLY A 951 -13.79 25.10 5.55
N GLN A 952 -14.60 25.59 4.62
CA GLN A 952 -14.36 25.47 3.17
C GLN A 952 -13.41 26.55 2.65
N TRP A 953 -13.67 27.83 2.96
CA TRP A 953 -12.88 28.95 2.48
C TRP A 953 -11.68 29.26 3.37
N GLN A 954 -11.52 28.62 4.52
CA GLN A 954 -10.38 28.72 5.44
C GLN A 954 -10.20 30.12 6.10
N PHE A 955 -11.21 30.96 6.07
CA PHE A 955 -11.21 32.22 6.81
C PHE A 955 -11.47 31.98 8.31
N ARG A 956 -10.48 31.38 8.98
CA ARG A 956 -10.57 31.05 10.41
C ARG A 956 -10.18 32.24 11.28
N LYS A 957 -10.90 32.40 12.41
CA LYS A 957 -10.56 33.44 13.39
C LYS A 957 -9.16 33.13 14.00
N PRO A 958 -8.16 34.02 13.85
CA PRO A 958 -6.88 33.90 14.56
C PRO A 958 -7.06 33.89 16.08
N LYS A 959 -6.18 33.20 16.81
CA LYS A 959 -6.28 33.05 18.27
C LYS A 959 -6.12 34.38 19.02
N ASP A 960 -5.39 35.32 18.46
CA ASP A 960 -5.04 36.63 18.98
C ASP A 960 -6.03 37.75 18.58
N GLN A 961 -7.00 37.45 17.72
CA GLN A 961 -8.01 38.40 17.24
C GLN A 961 -9.27 38.35 18.08
N SER A 962 -9.86 39.51 18.43
CA SER A 962 -11.13 39.58 19.14
C SER A 962 -12.30 39.12 18.24
N ARG A 963 -13.44 38.83 18.83
CA ARG A 963 -14.62 38.44 18.07
C ARG A 963 -15.12 39.60 17.18
N GLU A 964 -15.10 40.82 17.72
CA GLU A 964 -15.53 42.02 17.02
C GLU A 964 -14.64 42.33 15.81
N GLU A 965 -13.33 42.19 15.94
CA GLU A 965 -12.39 42.37 14.84
C GLU A 965 -12.56 41.32 13.74
N TYR A 966 -12.87 40.08 14.14
CA TYR A 966 -13.13 39.01 13.19
C TYR A 966 -14.47 39.21 12.46
N ASP A 967 -15.51 39.61 13.15
CA ASP A 967 -16.83 39.93 12.55
C ASP A 967 -16.72 41.12 11.57
N ALA A 968 -15.87 42.12 11.90
CA ALA A 968 -15.59 43.24 10.98
C ALA A 968 -14.83 42.73 9.73
N PHE A 969 -13.85 41.85 9.90
CA PHE A 969 -13.10 41.22 8.77
C PHE A 969 -14.05 40.40 7.88
N LEU A 970 -14.97 39.62 8.47
CA LEU A 970 -15.98 38.92 7.69
C LEU A 970 -16.85 39.87 6.89
N ALA A 971 -17.30 41.01 7.50
CA ALA A 971 -18.13 41.99 6.82
C ALA A 971 -17.42 42.71 5.68
N GLU A 972 -16.15 43.05 5.84
CA GLU A 972 -15.38 43.82 4.86
C GLU A 972 -14.77 42.96 3.75
N THR A 973 -14.44 41.70 4.04
CA THR A 973 -13.66 40.88 3.13
C THR A 973 -14.42 39.65 2.64
N VAL A 974 -15.16 38.95 3.51
CA VAL A 974 -15.67 37.60 3.19
C VAL A 974 -17.10 37.66 2.65
N TYR A 975 -17.98 38.48 3.21
CA TYR A 975 -19.34 38.66 2.68
C TYR A 975 -19.37 39.21 1.25
N PRO A 976 -18.50 40.17 0.84
CA PRO A 976 -18.45 40.59 -0.56
C PRO A 976 -18.10 39.45 -1.55
N ILE A 977 -17.29 38.48 -1.12
CA ILE A 977 -16.95 37.26 -1.92
C ILE A 977 -18.19 36.33 -2.03
N LEU A 978 -19.00 36.27 -0.98
CA LEU A 978 -20.25 35.49 -1.00
C LEU A 978 -21.31 36.15 -1.92
N ASP A 979 -21.33 37.48 -1.96
CA ASP A 979 -22.28 38.24 -2.80
C ASP A 979 -21.92 38.23 -4.29
N GLU A 980 -20.63 38.03 -4.66
CA GLU A 980 -20.17 37.80 -6.05
C GLU A 980 -20.48 36.40 -6.54
#